data_80bf4bbe4939807dfec34622a64ea275
#
_entry.id   80bf4bbe4939807dfec34622a64ea275
#
_cell.length_a   1.000
_cell.length_b   1.000
_cell.length_c   1.000
_cell.angle_alpha   90.00
_cell.angle_beta   90.00
_cell.angle_gamma   90.00
#
_symmetry.space_group_name_H-M   'P 1'
#
loop_
_entity.id
_entity.type
_entity.pdbx_description
1 polymer ?
#
loop_
_entity_poly.entity_id
_entity_poly.type
_entity_poly.pdbx_seq_one_letter_code
_entity_poly.pdbx_strand_id
1 'polypeptide(L)'
;MGSGVRAWVLGLVLMGAAGAAAQDLPVEHGTPRANVQVLDLAKDASGAPLERDIHQPLPEEYVWTASEGAAAVGSAVIYTFPAVTEQTEKHYFRQAFEVGAVPKEATLYVAGPRWERVWINGQLADEVASDLESPLGMHVFATDVARLLRPGKNVIALEVVRGRGVTGFANSALVKQQTSGQVVVAKIVPAGKWVNARPLTMTDKSWKSATAAAAGWEAAGFNDSAWKPVQSIGGIESSIELYQWNADAGLYDWPGYDGISGFLAHKKVSANAIKASYEGRSKFESVSALTGGAGEFAVRYVADPGNDAPSVLLDMGREITGRLEVESDADAPVRMTFQYGEDEIETLKAPYLGVNVLTVAPHGVGHGSKTAFRFVKVRFLDGPADMRFKSIHVDHIFYPVKYQGSFESSDAELNRIWETGAYTAHLCMQDGLWDASKRDRGRWSGDNDVSGRVVDDVFGDHYLMEDTMDRLIGEATVTQHVNGIPGYSSYWFTQVAEYYRHTGSKEFLTKTHDRAVELLQHIDAEFDDKDLYANKTKVWLYVDWSPELNGDTSESRRASEFEFYRAYREGAWLLRETGDTANAEKYERRAAAIKVAADKYLLDPATGTYGPRWQTNAMAVLSGVAGPERYDAIWKNVLSQVGHVKYNALIISPYYNYYVISAMAMMGHRAEALDWIRQYWGGMIAEGATSFWEAYDPSWYKEDFHAALQSDNRSGYFVSLAHGWSSGPTAWLMEQVLGIRATGAGFSTVEIRPDLMGLKFARGAEPTPHGLLKVDVTPERTIVDVPEGVTAFVSVPGASVKVNGSEGTMGSNAGDGRTSVKLTKAGHYVLEAR
;
A
#
# COMPACT_ATOMS: atom_id res chain seq x y z
N MET A 1 -42.72 -11.02 -33.02
CA MET A 1 -42.77 -12.45 -33.42
C MET A 1 -41.30 -12.78 -33.62
N GLY A 2 -40.69 -13.44 -32.82
CA GLY A 2 -40.53 -14.57 -32.04
C GLY A 2 -39.12 -14.66 -31.62
N SER A 3 -38.92 -14.60 -30.36
CA SER A 3 -37.71 -14.72 -29.59
C SER A 3 -37.08 -16.13 -29.70
N GLY A 4 -35.77 -16.20 -29.76
CA GLY A 4 -35.04 -17.46 -29.66
C GLY A 4 -33.81 -17.29 -28.79
N VAL A 5 -33.99 -17.33 -27.48
CA VAL A 5 -32.91 -17.44 -26.51
C VAL A 5 -32.36 -18.87 -26.56
N ARG A 6 -31.12 -19.04 -26.94
CA ARG A 6 -30.38 -20.30 -26.77
C ARG A 6 -29.63 -20.25 -25.46
N ALA A 7 -30.14 -20.97 -24.49
CA ALA A 7 -29.42 -21.31 -23.26
C ALA A 7 -28.29 -22.28 -23.59
N TRP A 8 -27.07 -21.94 -23.20
CA TRP A 8 -25.96 -22.87 -23.14
C TRP A 8 -25.89 -23.48 -21.74
N VAL A 9 -26.20 -24.76 -21.67
CA VAL A 9 -25.99 -25.59 -20.48
C VAL A 9 -24.50 -25.90 -20.39
N LEU A 10 -23.82 -25.31 -19.41
CA LEU A 10 -22.46 -25.74 -19.01
C LEU A 10 -22.61 -27.03 -18.18
N GLY A 11 -22.16 -28.14 -18.76
CA GLY A 11 -22.01 -29.40 -18.02
C GLY A 11 -20.92 -29.26 -16.97
N LEU A 12 -21.28 -29.33 -15.70
CA LEU A 12 -20.35 -29.52 -14.59
C LEU A 12 -19.72 -30.91 -14.72
N VAL A 13 -18.47 -30.98 -15.11
CA VAL A 13 -17.63 -32.14 -14.83
C VAL A 13 -17.06 -31.95 -13.43
N LEU A 14 -17.69 -32.55 -12.46
CA LEU A 14 -17.15 -32.78 -11.12
C LEU A 14 -15.96 -33.76 -11.24
N MET A 15 -14.77 -33.27 -11.52
CA MET A 15 -13.56 -33.95 -11.11
C MET A 15 -13.27 -33.50 -9.68
N GLY A 16 -13.36 -34.46 -8.76
CA GLY A 16 -12.92 -34.30 -7.39
C GLY A 16 -11.42 -34.03 -7.32
N ALA A 17 -11.04 -32.78 -7.52
CA ALA A 17 -9.86 -32.28 -6.88
C ALA A 17 -10.25 -32.10 -5.41
N ALA A 18 -9.59 -32.80 -4.51
CA ALA A 18 -9.56 -32.42 -3.13
C ALA A 18 -9.09 -30.96 -3.12
N GLY A 19 -10.05 -30.04 -3.06
CA GLY A 19 -9.78 -28.64 -2.81
C GLY A 19 -9.06 -28.62 -1.48
N ALA A 20 -7.80 -28.21 -1.49
CA ALA A 20 -7.30 -27.53 -0.32
C ALA A 20 -8.23 -26.33 -0.14
N ALA A 21 -9.30 -26.51 0.63
CA ALA A 21 -10.02 -25.41 1.20
C ALA A 21 -8.95 -24.46 1.71
N ALA A 22 -9.09 -23.17 1.46
CA ALA A 22 -8.34 -22.18 2.21
C ALA A 22 -8.53 -22.62 3.66
N GLN A 23 -7.50 -23.24 4.23
CA GLN A 23 -7.59 -23.71 5.59
C GLN A 23 -7.75 -22.45 6.41
N ASP A 24 -8.92 -22.32 7.04
CA ASP A 24 -9.08 -21.43 8.16
C ASP A 24 -8.02 -21.86 9.16
N LEU A 25 -6.87 -21.20 9.11
CA LEU A 25 -5.79 -21.49 10.05
C LEU A 25 -6.36 -21.18 11.43
N PRO A 26 -6.31 -22.16 12.37
CA PRO A 26 -6.82 -21.94 13.70
C PRO A 26 -6.07 -20.75 14.32
N VAL A 27 -6.83 -19.81 14.83
CA VAL A 27 -6.28 -18.70 15.63
C VAL A 27 -5.85 -19.29 16.95
N GLU A 28 -4.57 -19.44 17.12
CA GLU A 28 -4.02 -19.70 18.45
C GLU A 28 -3.96 -18.37 19.22
N HIS A 29 -4.63 -18.34 20.35
CA HIS A 29 -4.73 -17.14 21.17
C HIS A 29 -3.34 -16.67 21.61
N GLY A 30 -3.02 -15.40 21.33
CA GLY A 30 -1.73 -14.80 21.67
C GLY A 30 -0.54 -15.27 20.84
N THR A 31 -0.77 -16.07 19.81
CA THR A 31 0.27 -16.49 18.87
C THR A 31 0.23 -15.58 17.64
N PRO A 32 1.37 -15.09 17.16
CA PRO A 32 1.44 -14.37 15.91
C PRO A 32 0.83 -15.22 14.80
N ARG A 33 -0.09 -14.67 14.04
CA ARG A 33 -0.65 -15.36 12.90
C ARG A 33 0.18 -15.10 11.67
N ALA A 34 0.70 -16.17 11.13
CA ALA A 34 0.97 -16.20 9.72
C ALA A 34 -0.38 -16.32 9.02
N ASN A 35 -0.98 -15.21 8.70
CA ASN A 35 -2.31 -15.17 8.14
C ASN A 35 -2.37 -15.76 6.81
N VAL A 36 -1.55 -16.47 6.36
CA VAL A 36 -1.64 -17.05 5.06
C VAL A 36 -0.41 -17.85 4.77
N GLN A 37 -0.63 -18.98 4.18
CA GLN A 37 0.44 -19.78 3.58
C GLN A 37 1.39 -18.95 2.70
N VAL A 38 0.90 -17.86 2.12
CA VAL A 38 1.70 -16.90 1.34
C VAL A 38 2.62 -16.07 2.21
N LEU A 39 2.28 -15.87 3.48
CA LEU A 39 3.04 -15.09 4.46
C LEU A 39 3.84 -15.95 5.45
N ASP A 40 3.71 -17.26 5.42
CA ASP A 40 4.66 -18.15 6.09
C ASP A 40 6.00 -18.16 5.33
N LEU A 41 6.62 -17.00 5.37
CA LEU A 41 7.84 -16.64 4.65
C LEU A 41 8.97 -16.42 5.62
N ALA A 42 8.88 -17.05 6.75
CA ALA A 42 9.81 -16.85 7.84
C ALA A 42 11.27 -17.11 7.49
N LYS A 43 11.56 -17.59 6.28
CA LYS A 43 12.94 -17.94 5.91
C LYS A 43 13.23 -17.68 4.45
N ASP A 44 14.43 -17.16 4.19
CA ASP A 44 14.98 -17.08 2.84
C ASP A 44 15.40 -18.46 2.29
N ALA A 45 15.91 -18.49 1.06
CA ALA A 45 16.40 -19.73 0.42
C ALA A 45 17.55 -20.42 1.20
N SER A 46 18.24 -19.71 2.10
CA SER A 46 19.28 -20.24 2.98
C SER A 46 18.74 -20.82 4.28
N GLY A 47 17.45 -20.61 4.57
CA GLY A 47 16.80 -20.96 5.84
C GLY A 47 16.98 -19.91 6.93
N ALA A 48 17.54 -18.73 6.63
CA ALA A 48 17.65 -17.64 7.59
C ALA A 48 16.29 -16.95 7.77
N PRO A 49 15.99 -16.45 8.99
CA PRO A 49 14.77 -15.69 9.23
C PRO A 49 14.70 -14.47 8.34
N LEU A 50 13.58 -14.30 7.62
CA LEU A 50 13.27 -13.09 6.87
C LEU A 50 12.60 -12.01 7.73
N GLU A 51 12.07 -12.42 8.89
CA GLU A 51 11.46 -11.52 9.85
C GLU A 51 12.52 -10.64 10.49
N ARG A 52 12.27 -9.34 10.44
CA ARG A 52 13.09 -8.36 11.13
C ARG A 52 12.67 -8.28 12.61
N ASP A 53 13.65 -8.18 13.50
CA ASP A 53 13.39 -7.71 14.86
C ASP A 53 13.13 -6.21 14.80
N ILE A 54 11.88 -5.80 15.01
CA ILE A 54 11.46 -4.39 14.98
C ILE A 54 12.17 -3.51 16.02
N HIS A 55 12.78 -4.11 17.04
CA HIS A 55 13.52 -3.40 18.08
C HIS A 55 14.99 -3.22 17.72
N GLN A 56 15.45 -3.84 16.64
CA GLN A 56 16.81 -3.65 16.17
C GLN A 56 16.86 -2.64 15.03
N PRO A 57 17.84 -1.75 15.01
CA PRO A 57 18.07 -0.87 13.87
C PRO A 57 18.32 -1.71 12.63
N LEU A 58 18.03 -1.14 11.47
CA LEU A 58 18.40 -1.73 10.21
C LEU A 58 19.91 -2.00 10.19
N PRO A 59 20.37 -3.17 9.71
CA PRO A 59 21.78 -3.39 9.48
C PRO A 59 22.35 -2.27 8.61
N GLU A 60 23.53 -1.74 8.96
CA GLU A 60 24.18 -0.64 8.22
C GLU A 60 24.27 -0.89 6.71
N GLU A 61 24.36 -2.15 6.30
CA GLU A 61 24.38 -2.55 4.90
C GLU A 61 23.06 -2.27 4.14
N TYR A 62 21.98 -1.98 4.85
CA TYR A 62 20.66 -1.63 4.31
C TYR A 62 20.30 -0.15 4.55
N VAL A 63 21.08 0.54 5.37
CA VAL A 63 20.90 1.98 5.57
C VAL A 63 21.64 2.71 4.46
N TRP A 64 20.88 3.38 3.62
CA TRP A 64 21.46 4.20 2.57
C TRP A 64 21.89 5.54 3.14
N THR A 65 23.19 5.80 3.14
CA THR A 65 23.70 7.14 3.43
C THR A 65 23.70 7.94 2.13
N ALA A 66 23.00 9.05 2.11
CA ALA A 66 22.82 9.90 0.93
C ALA A 66 24.15 10.28 0.22
N SER A 67 25.27 10.33 0.95
CA SER A 67 26.59 10.67 0.40
C SER A 67 27.27 9.53 -0.37
N GLU A 68 27.04 8.27 0.03
CA GLU A 68 27.65 7.11 -0.64
C GLU A 68 26.73 6.51 -1.69
N GLY A 69 25.43 6.54 -1.44
CA GLY A 69 24.39 6.03 -2.33
C GLY A 69 24.32 6.81 -3.65
N ALA A 70 24.36 8.14 -3.61
CA ALA A 70 24.30 8.98 -4.80
C ALA A 70 25.46 8.72 -5.77
N ALA A 71 26.66 8.43 -5.25
CA ALA A 71 27.81 8.11 -6.08
C ALA A 71 27.81 6.66 -6.59
N ALA A 72 27.24 5.71 -5.83
CA ALA A 72 27.29 4.28 -6.14
C ALA A 72 26.08 3.77 -6.94
N VAL A 73 24.93 4.42 -6.82
CA VAL A 73 23.63 3.89 -7.28
C VAL A 73 22.89 4.84 -8.22
N GLY A 74 23.26 6.11 -8.26
CA GLY A 74 22.59 7.13 -9.08
C GLY A 74 22.73 6.85 -10.56
N SER A 75 21.68 6.32 -11.17
CA SER A 75 21.57 6.23 -12.61
C SER A 75 20.96 7.52 -13.14
N ALA A 76 21.63 8.15 -14.09
CA ALA A 76 21.09 9.34 -14.72
C ALA A 76 19.92 8.96 -15.63
N VAL A 77 18.83 9.69 -15.52
CA VAL A 77 17.79 9.67 -16.53
C VAL A 77 18.31 10.40 -17.75
N ILE A 78 18.39 9.69 -18.87
CA ILE A 78 18.94 10.21 -20.13
C ILE A 78 17.84 10.33 -21.17
N TYR A 79 17.98 11.29 -22.06
CA TYR A 79 17.07 11.47 -23.17
C TYR A 79 17.78 11.92 -24.44
N THR A 80 17.08 11.79 -25.57
CA THR A 80 17.61 12.20 -26.88
C THR A 80 17.16 13.58 -27.29
N PHE A 81 18.05 14.27 -28.07
CA PHE A 81 17.70 15.43 -28.86
C PHE A 81 17.84 15.09 -30.35
N PRO A 82 17.03 15.64 -31.25
CA PRO A 82 15.95 16.60 -31.05
C PRO A 82 14.71 15.96 -30.43
N ALA A 83 13.77 16.82 -30.04
CA ALA A 83 12.45 16.45 -29.55
C ALA A 83 11.75 15.50 -30.53
N VAL A 84 11.05 14.50 -29.94
CA VAL A 84 10.23 13.55 -30.68
C VAL A 84 8.98 14.26 -31.17
N THR A 85 8.76 14.29 -32.46
CA THR A 85 7.59 14.92 -33.08
C THR A 85 6.42 13.96 -33.21
N GLU A 86 6.70 12.66 -33.31
CA GLU A 86 5.70 11.58 -33.37
C GLU A 86 5.88 10.57 -32.29
N GLN A 87 4.78 10.04 -31.77
CA GLN A 87 4.76 9.11 -30.63
C GLN A 87 5.32 7.71 -30.96
N THR A 88 5.44 7.38 -32.24
CA THR A 88 5.97 6.10 -32.73
C THR A 88 7.43 6.18 -33.16
N GLU A 89 8.07 7.31 -32.97
CA GLU A 89 9.45 7.53 -33.39
C GLU A 89 10.41 6.72 -32.53
N LYS A 90 11.31 5.97 -33.17
CA LYS A 90 12.33 5.16 -32.53
C LYS A 90 13.56 5.97 -32.22
N HIS A 91 14.09 5.77 -31.03
CA HIS A 91 15.36 6.31 -30.61
C HIS A 91 16.28 5.22 -30.11
N TYR A 92 17.56 5.38 -30.36
CA TYR A 92 18.59 4.40 -30.13
C TYR A 92 19.62 4.94 -29.16
N PHE A 93 19.96 4.13 -28.16
CA PHE A 93 20.95 4.47 -27.13
C PHE A 93 22.03 3.40 -27.09
N ARG A 94 23.22 3.77 -26.76
CA ARG A 94 24.36 2.86 -26.78
C ARG A 94 25.47 3.28 -25.81
N GLN A 95 26.07 2.30 -25.13
CA GLN A 95 27.27 2.48 -24.33
C GLN A 95 28.17 1.26 -24.39
N ALA A 96 29.49 1.50 -24.39
CA ALA A 96 30.49 0.45 -24.17
C ALA A 96 30.96 0.50 -22.70
N PHE A 97 31.11 -0.67 -22.06
CA PHE A 97 31.58 -0.78 -20.69
C PHE A 97 32.50 -1.97 -20.51
N GLU A 98 33.30 -2.00 -19.46
CA GLU A 98 34.27 -3.05 -19.19
C GLU A 98 33.79 -3.97 -18.05
N VAL A 99 33.97 -5.28 -18.23
CA VAL A 99 33.69 -6.30 -17.24
C VAL A 99 35.00 -7.06 -16.96
N GLY A 100 35.49 -7.00 -15.73
CA GLY A 100 36.72 -7.70 -15.35
C GLY A 100 36.54 -9.20 -15.33
N ALA A 101 35.60 -9.68 -14.54
CA ALA A 101 35.16 -11.07 -14.46
C ALA A 101 33.64 -11.11 -14.58
N VAL A 102 33.13 -12.04 -15.34
CA VAL A 102 31.67 -12.22 -15.48
C VAL A 102 31.12 -12.76 -14.17
N PRO A 103 30.17 -12.05 -13.52
CA PRO A 103 29.53 -12.53 -12.31
C PRO A 103 28.63 -13.74 -12.62
N LYS A 104 28.34 -14.54 -11.60
CA LYS A 104 27.42 -15.68 -11.75
C LYS A 104 25.99 -15.23 -12.10
N GLU A 105 25.61 -14.10 -11.57
CA GLU A 105 24.31 -13.47 -11.78
C GLU A 105 24.55 -11.99 -12.06
N ALA A 106 23.78 -11.45 -12.98
CA ALA A 106 23.78 -10.03 -13.29
C ALA A 106 22.41 -9.61 -13.76
N THR A 107 21.77 -8.72 -13.04
CA THR A 107 20.43 -8.23 -13.38
C THR A 107 20.52 -6.92 -14.12
N LEU A 108 19.98 -6.87 -15.33
CA LEU A 108 19.66 -5.63 -16.04
C LEU A 108 18.34 -5.09 -15.49
N TYR A 109 18.39 -3.87 -15.00
CA TYR A 109 17.20 -3.09 -14.73
C TYR A 109 17.08 -2.02 -15.82
N VAL A 110 15.87 -1.87 -16.35
CA VAL A 110 15.57 -0.86 -17.36
C VAL A 110 14.21 -0.26 -17.08
N ALA A 111 14.09 1.05 -17.25
CA ALA A 111 12.83 1.75 -17.18
C ALA A 111 12.78 2.81 -18.30
N GLY A 112 11.68 2.83 -19.00
CA GLY A 112 11.43 3.76 -20.11
C GLY A 112 9.93 3.95 -20.36
N PRO A 113 9.58 4.78 -21.35
CA PRO A 113 8.23 5.30 -21.44
C PRO A 113 7.15 4.28 -21.86
N ARG A 114 7.43 3.36 -22.77
CA ARG A 114 6.41 2.40 -23.21
C ARG A 114 6.96 1.13 -23.79
N TRP A 115 8.02 1.19 -24.55
CA TRP A 115 8.54 0.05 -25.29
C TRP A 115 10.04 0.16 -25.44
N GLU A 116 10.75 -0.87 -25.00
CA GLU A 116 12.19 -1.00 -25.07
C GLU A 116 12.59 -2.37 -25.62
N ARG A 117 13.64 -2.38 -26.41
CA ARG A 117 14.43 -3.55 -26.71
C ARG A 117 15.86 -3.32 -26.27
N VAL A 118 16.42 -4.28 -25.58
CA VAL A 118 17.77 -4.19 -25.03
C VAL A 118 18.61 -5.33 -25.58
N TRP A 119 19.78 -4.97 -26.05
CA TRP A 119 20.80 -5.94 -26.49
C TRP A 119 22.05 -5.80 -25.65
N ILE A 120 22.66 -6.94 -25.35
CA ILE A 120 23.99 -7.02 -24.78
C ILE A 120 24.89 -7.71 -25.83
N ASN A 121 25.92 -7.01 -26.28
CA ASN A 121 26.87 -7.55 -27.28
C ASN A 121 26.20 -8.03 -28.58
N GLY A 122 25.11 -7.44 -29.00
CA GLY A 122 24.35 -7.79 -30.19
C GLY A 122 23.34 -8.93 -30.00
N GLN A 123 23.25 -9.49 -28.81
CA GLN A 123 22.24 -10.48 -28.45
C GLN A 123 21.09 -9.82 -27.73
N LEU A 124 19.85 -10.14 -28.13
CA LEU A 124 18.65 -9.62 -27.44
C LEU A 124 18.67 -10.09 -25.99
N ALA A 125 18.68 -9.15 -25.09
CA ALA A 125 18.61 -9.39 -23.67
C ALA A 125 17.16 -9.33 -23.18
N ASP A 126 16.41 -8.33 -23.63
CA ASP A 126 15.04 -8.10 -23.21
C ASP A 126 14.26 -7.32 -24.29
N GLU A 127 12.96 -7.56 -24.34
CA GLU A 127 12.01 -6.75 -25.09
C GLU A 127 10.80 -6.53 -24.21
N VAL A 128 10.57 -5.31 -23.83
CA VAL A 128 9.46 -4.92 -22.96
C VAL A 128 8.61 -3.87 -23.63
N ALA A 129 7.31 -4.08 -23.65
CA ALA A 129 6.34 -3.13 -24.12
C ALA A 129 5.11 -3.15 -23.21
N SER A 130 4.60 -1.98 -22.90
CA SER A 130 3.34 -1.83 -22.21
C SER A 130 2.31 -1.17 -23.13
N ASP A 131 1.11 -1.72 -23.19
CA ASP A 131 -0.01 -1.10 -23.89
C ASP A 131 -0.63 0.08 -23.13
N LEU A 132 -0.10 0.35 -21.96
CA LEU A 132 -0.66 1.34 -21.08
C LEU A 132 -0.64 2.74 -21.68
N GLU A 133 -1.81 3.30 -21.79
CA GLU A 133 -2.05 4.72 -21.70
C GLU A 133 -2.11 5.14 -20.21
N SER A 134 -1.34 4.49 -19.35
CA SER A 134 -1.33 4.84 -17.95
C SER A 134 -0.71 6.23 -17.78
N PRO A 135 -1.33 7.11 -17.05
CA PRO A 135 -0.68 8.33 -16.59
C PRO A 135 0.53 8.03 -15.68
N LEU A 136 0.72 6.77 -15.30
CA LEU A 136 1.67 6.33 -14.30
C LEU A 136 3.10 6.12 -14.81
N GLY A 137 3.34 6.23 -16.10
CA GLY A 137 4.66 6.48 -16.61
C GLY A 137 5.54 5.26 -16.80
N MET A 138 6.72 5.26 -16.22
CA MET A 138 7.75 4.26 -16.47
C MET A 138 7.59 3.05 -15.54
N HIS A 139 7.68 1.85 -16.11
CA HIS A 139 7.79 0.62 -15.34
C HIS A 139 9.25 0.16 -15.30
N VAL A 140 9.66 -0.41 -14.17
CA VAL A 140 10.96 -1.05 -14.06
C VAL A 140 10.84 -2.50 -14.47
N PHE A 141 11.66 -2.92 -15.41
CA PHE A 141 11.80 -4.31 -15.82
C PHE A 141 13.15 -4.82 -15.42
N ALA A 142 13.22 -6.11 -15.09
CA ALA A 142 14.44 -6.75 -14.65
C ALA A 142 14.65 -8.07 -15.38
N THR A 143 15.87 -8.30 -15.88
CA THR A 143 16.22 -9.52 -16.64
C THR A 143 17.63 -9.98 -16.29
N ASP A 144 17.85 -11.30 -16.12
CA ASP A 144 19.20 -11.83 -15.96
C ASP A 144 19.97 -11.79 -17.28
N VAL A 145 21.12 -11.12 -17.24
CA VAL A 145 22.00 -10.93 -18.41
C VAL A 145 23.40 -11.52 -18.22
N ALA A 146 23.67 -12.22 -17.12
CA ALA A 146 25.02 -12.72 -16.81
C ALA A 146 25.64 -13.51 -17.98
N ARG A 147 24.86 -14.38 -18.63
CA ARG A 147 25.30 -15.22 -19.75
C ARG A 147 25.60 -14.46 -21.06
N LEU A 148 25.12 -13.19 -21.16
CA LEU A 148 25.37 -12.32 -22.32
C LEU A 148 26.63 -11.49 -22.15
N LEU A 149 27.18 -11.43 -20.94
CA LEU A 149 28.38 -10.71 -20.61
C LEU A 149 29.63 -11.53 -20.96
N ARG A 150 30.74 -10.83 -21.18
CA ARG A 150 32.04 -11.43 -21.41
C ARG A 150 33.13 -10.62 -20.69
N PRO A 151 34.28 -11.23 -20.36
CA PRO A 151 35.41 -10.46 -19.85
C PRO A 151 35.89 -9.43 -20.90
N GLY A 152 36.29 -8.27 -20.43
CA GLY A 152 36.72 -7.16 -21.27
C GLY A 152 35.52 -6.31 -21.74
N LYS A 153 35.63 -5.77 -22.94
CA LYS A 153 34.70 -4.82 -23.53
C LYS A 153 33.34 -5.47 -23.85
N ASN A 154 32.29 -4.89 -23.28
CA ASN A 154 30.88 -5.18 -23.55
C ASN A 154 30.18 -3.95 -24.11
N VAL A 155 29.03 -4.14 -24.69
CA VAL A 155 28.15 -3.08 -25.19
C VAL A 155 26.72 -3.37 -24.78
N ILE A 156 26.06 -2.37 -24.23
CA ILE A 156 24.60 -2.30 -24.05
C ILE A 156 24.03 -1.37 -25.11
N ALA A 157 22.93 -1.79 -25.72
CA ALA A 157 22.25 -1.05 -26.78
C ALA A 157 20.73 -1.12 -26.54
N LEU A 158 20.03 0.02 -26.66
CA LEU A 158 18.59 0.10 -26.43
C LEU A 158 17.91 0.77 -27.63
N GLU A 159 16.77 0.19 -28.04
CA GLU A 159 15.79 0.82 -28.91
C GLU A 159 14.58 1.19 -28.07
N VAL A 160 14.20 2.45 -28.06
CA VAL A 160 13.12 2.97 -27.23
C VAL A 160 12.08 3.66 -28.09
N VAL A 161 10.80 3.40 -27.81
CA VAL A 161 9.67 4.03 -28.49
C VAL A 161 8.76 4.66 -27.45
N ARG A 162 8.49 5.95 -27.61
CA ARG A 162 7.54 6.65 -26.77
C ARG A 162 6.11 6.22 -27.09
N GLY A 163 5.36 5.78 -26.08
CA GLY A 163 3.94 5.52 -26.22
C GLY A 163 3.07 6.76 -26.19
N ARG A 164 1.79 6.59 -26.48
CA ARG A 164 0.76 7.55 -26.12
C ARG A 164 0.70 7.65 -24.59
N GLY A 165 0.44 8.81 -24.10
CA GLY A 165 0.32 9.02 -22.68
C GLY A 165 1.61 9.51 -22.10
N VAL A 166 1.49 9.92 -20.96
CA VAL A 166 2.46 10.68 -20.29
C VAL A 166 3.29 9.76 -19.46
N THR A 167 4.45 10.10 -19.42
CA THR A 167 5.40 9.56 -18.51
C THR A 167 5.04 9.99 -17.09
N GLY A 168 5.23 9.18 -16.09
CA GLY A 168 5.12 9.55 -14.68
C GLY A 168 5.98 10.74 -14.27
N PHE A 169 6.86 11.18 -15.13
CA PHE A 169 7.55 12.46 -14.99
C PHE A 169 6.71 13.69 -15.42
N ALA A 170 5.47 13.53 -15.84
CA ALA A 170 4.65 14.59 -16.42
C ALA A 170 4.48 15.84 -15.55
N ASN A 171 4.57 15.68 -14.25
CA ASN A 171 4.40 16.79 -13.33
C ASN A 171 5.71 17.44 -12.88
N SER A 172 6.88 16.84 -13.11
CA SER A 172 8.13 17.50 -12.75
C SER A 172 8.40 18.72 -13.64
N ALA A 173 8.97 19.77 -13.07
CA ALA A 173 9.41 20.92 -13.82
C ALA A 173 10.43 20.53 -14.90
N LEU A 174 11.22 19.50 -14.66
CA LEU A 174 12.18 18.92 -15.60
C LEU A 174 11.48 18.29 -16.80
N VAL A 175 10.40 17.56 -16.59
CA VAL A 175 9.67 16.91 -17.68
C VAL A 175 8.75 17.87 -18.42
N LYS A 176 8.16 18.86 -17.76
CA LYS A 176 7.43 19.94 -18.45
C LYS A 176 8.28 20.66 -19.50
N GLN A 177 9.58 20.75 -19.26
CA GLN A 177 10.51 21.30 -20.24
C GLN A 177 10.90 20.30 -21.35
N GLN A 178 10.60 19.00 -21.17
CA GLN A 178 11.17 17.94 -22.00
C GLN A 178 10.17 16.90 -22.51
N THR A 179 8.92 17.28 -22.58
CA THR A 179 7.79 16.42 -23.01
C THR A 179 7.94 15.81 -24.41
N SER A 180 8.99 16.15 -25.11
CA SER A 180 9.24 15.75 -26.49
C SER A 180 10.43 14.79 -26.68
N GLY A 181 11.15 14.43 -25.62
CA GLY A 181 12.30 13.51 -25.71
C GLY A 181 11.94 12.06 -25.38
N GLN A 182 12.78 11.13 -25.82
CA GLN A 182 12.74 9.74 -25.31
C GLN A 182 13.60 9.64 -24.05
N VAL A 183 12.98 9.21 -22.98
CA VAL A 183 13.60 9.09 -21.65
C VAL A 183 13.85 7.62 -21.37
N VAL A 184 15.02 7.29 -20.85
CA VAL A 184 15.34 5.94 -20.41
C VAL A 184 16.32 5.98 -19.25
N VAL A 185 16.23 5.01 -18.39
CA VAL A 185 17.20 4.72 -17.34
C VAL A 185 17.49 3.23 -17.34
N ALA A 186 18.77 2.87 -17.24
CA ALA A 186 19.18 1.48 -17.24
C ALA A 186 20.43 1.26 -16.38
N LYS A 187 20.53 0.11 -15.72
CA LYS A 187 21.77 -0.33 -15.06
C LYS A 187 21.87 -1.85 -15.03
N ILE A 188 23.09 -2.36 -14.99
CA ILE A 188 23.36 -3.78 -14.77
C ILE A 188 24.04 -3.93 -13.42
N VAL A 189 23.41 -4.65 -12.51
CA VAL A 189 23.89 -4.91 -11.16
C VAL A 189 24.33 -6.36 -11.05
N PRO A 190 25.57 -6.67 -10.62
CA PRO A 190 25.97 -8.03 -10.34
C PRO A 190 25.20 -8.58 -9.13
N ALA A 191 25.10 -9.92 -9.04
CA ALA A 191 24.47 -10.56 -7.89
C ALA A 191 25.17 -10.14 -6.59
N GLY A 192 24.37 -9.92 -5.59
CA GLY A 192 24.78 -9.46 -4.29
C GLY A 192 23.76 -8.48 -3.71
N LYS A 193 24.06 -7.97 -2.53
CA LYS A 193 23.24 -6.93 -1.93
C LYS A 193 23.31 -5.67 -2.82
N TRP A 194 22.30 -5.50 -3.64
CA TRP A 194 22.26 -4.48 -4.71
C TRP A 194 22.42 -3.04 -4.19
N VAL A 195 22.11 -2.78 -2.93
CA VAL A 195 22.31 -1.48 -2.28
C VAL A 195 23.78 -1.05 -2.31
N ASN A 196 24.68 -2.00 -2.16
CA ASN A 196 26.13 -1.74 -2.11
C ASN A 196 26.88 -2.29 -3.36
N ALA A 197 26.17 -2.93 -4.27
CA ALA A 197 26.80 -3.48 -5.46
C ALA A 197 27.10 -2.37 -6.48
N ARG A 198 28.38 -2.16 -6.76
CA ARG A 198 28.78 -1.25 -7.84
C ARG A 198 28.22 -1.76 -9.16
N PRO A 199 27.41 -0.99 -9.89
CA PRO A 199 26.89 -1.38 -11.19
C PRO A 199 28.03 -1.67 -12.16
N LEU A 200 27.86 -2.68 -13.01
CA LEU A 200 28.76 -2.94 -14.14
C LEU A 200 28.68 -1.82 -15.17
N THR A 201 27.49 -1.32 -15.38
CA THR A 201 27.20 -0.12 -16.17
C THR A 201 25.88 0.50 -15.70
N MET A 202 25.70 1.79 -15.94
CA MET A 202 24.45 2.51 -15.71
C MET A 202 24.34 3.69 -16.68
N THR A 203 23.14 4.22 -16.85
CA THR A 203 22.92 5.40 -17.69
C THR A 203 23.60 6.62 -17.09
N ASP A 204 24.41 7.27 -17.90
CA ASP A 204 25.13 8.50 -17.55
C ASP A 204 25.45 9.31 -18.84
N LYS A 205 26.19 10.39 -18.70
CA LYS A 205 26.58 11.28 -19.81
C LYS A 205 27.50 10.63 -20.84
N SER A 206 28.06 9.46 -20.56
CA SER A 206 28.93 8.71 -21.51
C SER A 206 28.15 7.99 -22.61
N TRP A 207 26.85 7.84 -22.43
CA TRP A 207 25.99 7.20 -23.41
C TRP A 207 25.86 8.06 -24.65
N LYS A 208 25.58 7.40 -25.76
CA LYS A 208 25.31 8.03 -27.04
C LYS A 208 23.91 7.68 -27.53
N SER A 209 23.36 8.56 -28.36
CA SER A 209 22.03 8.35 -28.95
C SER A 209 21.96 8.77 -30.41
N ALA A 210 20.98 8.19 -31.10
CA ALA A 210 20.66 8.49 -32.49
C ALA A 210 19.16 8.30 -32.73
N THR A 211 18.62 9.03 -33.72
CA THR A 211 17.23 8.88 -34.18
C THR A 211 17.09 7.89 -35.33
N ALA A 212 18.20 7.38 -35.84
CA ALA A 212 18.25 6.32 -36.85
C ALA A 212 19.50 5.47 -36.61
N ALA A 213 19.39 4.17 -36.81
CA ALA A 213 20.49 3.24 -36.66
C ALA A 213 20.64 2.34 -37.90
N ALA A 214 21.88 2.11 -38.34
CA ALA A 214 22.18 1.18 -39.42
C ALA A 214 22.13 -0.27 -38.89
N ALA A 215 21.94 -1.24 -39.76
CA ALA A 215 21.92 -2.66 -39.37
C ALA A 215 23.20 -3.03 -38.60
N GLY A 216 23.06 -3.82 -37.56
CA GLY A 216 24.15 -4.25 -36.69
C GLY A 216 24.60 -3.20 -35.68
N TRP A 217 23.81 -2.16 -35.47
CA TRP A 217 24.10 -1.10 -34.50
C TRP A 217 24.18 -1.61 -33.06
N GLU A 218 23.51 -2.70 -32.76
CA GLU A 218 23.49 -3.39 -31.47
C GLU A 218 24.79 -4.17 -31.19
N ALA A 219 25.61 -4.44 -32.23
CA ALA A 219 26.80 -5.26 -32.10
C ALA A 219 27.97 -4.47 -31.45
N ALA A 220 28.84 -5.21 -30.74
CA ALA A 220 29.98 -4.61 -30.04
C ALA A 220 31.02 -3.93 -30.97
N GLY A 221 31.08 -4.33 -32.24
CA GLY A 221 31.99 -3.76 -33.23
C GLY A 221 31.46 -2.57 -34.02
N PHE A 222 30.24 -2.14 -33.76
CA PHE A 222 29.63 -1.03 -34.49
C PHE A 222 30.34 0.28 -34.19
N ASN A 223 30.56 1.08 -35.23
CA ASN A 223 31.15 2.42 -35.07
C ASN A 223 30.07 3.46 -34.77
N ASP A 224 29.96 3.88 -33.53
CA ASP A 224 29.01 4.87 -33.03
C ASP A 224 29.63 6.29 -32.92
N SER A 225 30.74 6.57 -33.59
CA SER A 225 31.41 7.86 -33.52
C SER A 225 30.57 9.04 -34.06
N ALA A 226 29.61 8.76 -34.91
CA ALA A 226 28.68 9.76 -35.46
C ALA A 226 27.44 10.01 -34.54
N TRP A 227 27.25 9.19 -33.54
CA TRP A 227 26.14 9.35 -32.59
C TRP A 227 26.40 10.48 -31.63
N LYS A 228 25.35 11.17 -31.22
CA LYS A 228 25.44 12.32 -30.32
C LYS A 228 25.48 11.87 -28.85
N PRO A 229 26.20 12.60 -28.00
CA PRO A 229 26.08 12.39 -26.56
C PRO A 229 24.63 12.57 -26.09
N VAL A 230 24.22 11.79 -25.10
CA VAL A 230 22.92 11.97 -24.43
C VAL A 230 22.95 13.21 -23.53
N GLN A 231 21.78 13.71 -23.17
CA GLN A 231 21.64 14.65 -22.07
C GLN A 231 21.14 13.91 -20.83
N SER A 232 21.63 14.33 -19.68
CA SER A 232 21.12 13.90 -18.38
C SER A 232 20.14 14.95 -17.86
N ILE A 233 18.99 14.53 -17.42
CA ILE A 233 17.99 15.40 -16.77
C ILE A 233 18.03 15.31 -15.24
N GLY A 234 19.02 14.64 -14.68
CA GLY A 234 19.20 14.44 -13.26
C GLY A 234 19.32 12.97 -12.89
N GLY A 235 19.52 12.67 -11.62
CA GLY A 235 19.44 11.34 -11.09
C GLY A 235 18.00 10.86 -11.04
N ILE A 236 17.79 9.55 -11.04
CA ILE A 236 16.46 8.99 -10.88
C ILE A 236 15.84 9.41 -9.54
N GLU A 237 16.66 9.52 -8.52
CA GLU A 237 16.30 9.94 -7.16
C GLU A 237 15.72 11.37 -7.17
N SER A 238 16.39 12.30 -7.84
CA SER A 238 15.91 13.70 -7.94
C SER A 238 14.62 13.83 -8.75
N SER A 239 14.34 12.87 -9.60
CA SER A 239 13.07 12.79 -10.33
C SER A 239 11.93 12.34 -9.40
N ILE A 240 12.25 11.59 -8.36
CA ILE A 240 11.30 10.97 -7.46
C ILE A 240 10.97 11.91 -6.29
N GLU A 241 11.93 12.65 -5.75
CA GLU A 241 11.67 13.67 -4.72
C GLU A 241 10.66 14.74 -5.13
N LEU A 242 10.56 15.01 -6.43
CA LEU A 242 9.55 15.93 -6.97
C LEU A 242 8.13 15.32 -7.00
N TYR A 243 8.00 14.05 -6.66
CA TYR A 243 6.77 13.25 -6.74
C TYR A 243 6.43 12.58 -5.43
N GLN A 244 6.46 13.30 -4.32
CA GLN A 244 6.02 12.76 -3.02
C GLN A 244 4.61 12.14 -3.06
N TRP A 245 3.87 12.33 -4.14
CA TRP A 245 2.50 11.86 -4.30
C TRP A 245 2.17 11.23 -5.66
N ASN A 246 3.16 11.04 -6.51
CA ASN A 246 3.05 10.25 -7.74
C ASN A 246 4.16 9.19 -7.76
N ALA A 247 4.09 8.32 -6.83
CA ALA A 247 4.86 7.07 -6.78
C ALA A 247 4.62 6.18 -7.99
N ASP A 248 3.99 6.70 -8.89
CA ASP A 248 3.24 6.20 -9.97
C ASP A 248 4.00 5.42 -10.97
N ALA A 249 5.26 5.53 -11.01
CA ALA A 249 5.94 5.07 -12.19
C ALA A 249 6.56 3.70 -12.03
N GLY A 250 6.31 3.01 -10.93
CA GLY A 250 7.06 1.79 -10.64
C GLY A 250 8.55 2.06 -10.44
N LEU A 251 8.94 3.31 -10.29
CA LEU A 251 10.33 3.71 -10.04
C LEU A 251 10.79 3.33 -8.65
N TYR A 252 9.86 3.11 -7.73
CA TYR A 252 10.17 2.51 -6.43
C TYR A 252 10.75 1.10 -6.55
N ASP A 253 10.48 0.42 -7.64
CA ASP A 253 11.11 -0.86 -7.92
C ASP A 253 12.56 -0.71 -8.44
N TRP A 254 13.02 0.54 -8.59
CA TRP A 254 14.37 0.81 -9.02
C TRP A 254 15.35 0.52 -7.89
N PRO A 255 16.29 -0.40 -8.09
CA PRO A 255 17.20 -0.82 -7.05
C PRO A 255 18.05 0.35 -6.54
N GLY A 256 18.05 0.55 -5.24
CA GLY A 256 18.80 1.60 -4.57
C GLY A 256 18.12 2.95 -4.49
N TYR A 257 16.84 2.99 -4.86
CA TYR A 257 16.04 4.19 -4.69
C TYR A 257 15.80 4.52 -3.22
N ASP A 258 15.47 3.51 -2.46
CA ASP A 258 15.13 3.61 -1.05
C ASP A 258 15.90 2.58 -0.23
N GLY A 259 16.47 2.99 0.92
CA GLY A 259 17.16 2.08 1.83
C GLY A 259 16.26 0.94 2.33
N ILE A 260 14.97 1.19 2.47
CA ILE A 260 13.97 0.20 2.88
C ILE A 260 13.69 -0.82 1.79
N SER A 261 13.75 -0.48 0.52
CA SER A 261 13.48 -1.44 -0.56
C SER A 261 14.43 -2.63 -0.55
N GLY A 262 15.64 -2.48 0.00
CA GLY A 262 16.57 -3.57 0.28
C GLY A 262 16.11 -4.54 1.37
N PHE A 263 15.04 -4.20 2.09
CA PHE A 263 14.43 -5.04 3.12
C PHE A 263 13.32 -5.92 2.62
N LEU A 264 12.77 -5.63 1.44
CA LEU A 264 11.68 -6.42 0.90
C LEU A 264 12.18 -7.85 0.66
N ALA A 265 11.43 -8.79 1.16
CA ALA A 265 11.68 -10.20 0.96
C ALA A 265 11.09 -10.66 -0.37
N HIS A 266 11.73 -11.66 -0.95
CA HIS A 266 11.34 -12.26 -2.21
C HIS A 266 11.02 -13.73 -2.03
N LYS A 267 9.88 -14.19 -2.54
CA LYS A 267 9.51 -15.59 -2.55
C LYS A 267 8.90 -16.01 -3.86
N LYS A 268 9.40 -17.10 -4.42
CA LYS A 268 8.77 -17.74 -5.58
C LYS A 268 7.45 -18.40 -5.18
N VAL A 269 6.36 -17.97 -5.77
CA VAL A 269 5.01 -18.47 -5.51
C VAL A 269 4.39 -18.97 -6.80
N SER A 270 4.05 -20.26 -6.83
CA SER A 270 3.27 -20.85 -7.91
C SER A 270 1.81 -20.43 -7.81
N ALA A 271 1.10 -20.45 -8.93
CA ALA A 271 -0.34 -20.20 -8.91
C ALA A 271 -1.06 -21.23 -8.02
N ASN A 272 -2.10 -20.78 -7.33
CA ASN A 272 -2.99 -21.65 -6.57
C ASN A 272 -3.88 -22.49 -7.50
N ALA A 273 -4.29 -21.91 -8.63
CA ALA A 273 -5.13 -22.58 -9.62
C ALA A 273 -4.90 -22.02 -11.03
N ILE A 274 -5.23 -22.81 -12.02
CA ILE A 274 -5.40 -22.37 -13.40
C ILE A 274 -6.89 -22.19 -13.63
N LYS A 275 -7.32 -20.94 -13.79
CA LYS A 275 -8.74 -20.60 -13.98
C LYS A 275 -9.24 -20.88 -15.40
N ALA A 276 -8.38 -20.63 -16.37
CA ALA A 276 -8.66 -20.88 -17.77
C ALA A 276 -7.37 -21.18 -18.54
N SER A 277 -7.50 -21.94 -19.62
CA SER A 277 -6.43 -22.18 -20.58
C SER A 277 -7.00 -22.24 -21.98
N TYR A 278 -6.19 -21.78 -22.94
CA TYR A 278 -6.51 -21.87 -24.36
C TYR A 278 -5.27 -22.34 -25.12
N GLU A 279 -5.36 -23.44 -25.81
CA GLU A 279 -4.24 -24.03 -26.56
C GLU A 279 -4.22 -23.65 -28.04
N GLY A 280 -5.40 -23.37 -28.62
CA GLY A 280 -5.52 -23.17 -30.07
C GLY A 280 -5.03 -24.42 -30.82
N ARG A 281 -4.05 -24.23 -31.75
CA ARG A 281 -3.40 -25.30 -32.44
C ARG A 281 -2.18 -25.91 -31.69
N SER A 282 -1.75 -25.19 -30.65
CA SER A 282 -0.64 -25.64 -29.79
C SER A 282 -1.09 -26.70 -28.80
N LYS A 283 -0.18 -27.23 -27.99
CA LYS A 283 -0.45 -28.17 -26.90
C LYS A 283 0.36 -27.82 -25.68
N PHE A 284 -0.31 -27.87 -24.50
CA PHE A 284 0.36 -27.73 -23.24
C PHE A 284 0.77 -29.08 -22.66
N GLU A 285 1.97 -29.16 -22.10
CA GLU A 285 2.50 -30.32 -21.41
C GLU A 285 2.85 -29.93 -19.97
N SER A 286 2.70 -30.86 -19.04
CA SER A 286 3.01 -30.65 -17.60
C SER A 286 2.34 -29.41 -16.98
N VAL A 287 1.08 -29.16 -17.31
CA VAL A 287 0.34 -27.97 -16.89
C VAL A 287 0.33 -27.82 -15.36
N SER A 288 0.36 -28.95 -14.62
CA SER A 288 0.43 -28.93 -13.15
C SER A 288 1.70 -28.25 -12.59
N ALA A 289 2.76 -28.11 -13.39
CA ALA A 289 3.96 -27.39 -12.98
C ALA A 289 3.67 -25.92 -12.67
N LEU A 290 2.68 -25.31 -13.33
CA LEU A 290 2.26 -23.93 -13.07
C LEU A 290 1.64 -23.74 -11.67
N THR A 291 1.17 -24.84 -11.07
CA THR A 291 0.60 -24.86 -9.71
C THR A 291 1.48 -25.62 -8.71
N GLY A 292 2.77 -25.64 -8.93
CA GLY A 292 3.74 -26.28 -8.03
C GLY A 292 3.87 -27.81 -8.18
N GLY A 293 3.23 -28.41 -9.20
CA GLY A 293 3.42 -29.82 -9.54
C GLY A 293 4.81 -30.11 -10.13
N ALA A 294 5.18 -31.39 -10.16
CA ALA A 294 6.47 -31.81 -10.70
C ALA A 294 6.52 -31.66 -12.23
N GLY A 295 7.72 -31.44 -12.76
CA GLY A 295 8.00 -31.32 -14.18
C GLY A 295 8.19 -29.89 -14.65
N GLU A 296 8.51 -29.75 -15.94
CA GLU A 296 8.65 -28.43 -16.58
C GLU A 296 7.43 -28.23 -17.49
N PHE A 297 6.81 -27.05 -17.34
CA PHE A 297 5.73 -26.64 -18.24
C PHE A 297 6.29 -26.46 -19.65
N ALA A 298 5.60 -26.99 -20.66
CA ALA A 298 5.98 -26.77 -22.03
C ALA A 298 4.78 -26.43 -22.93
N VAL A 299 5.08 -25.64 -23.96
CA VAL A 299 4.12 -25.30 -25.02
C VAL A 299 4.68 -25.90 -26.33
N ARG A 300 4.00 -26.92 -26.88
CA ARG A 300 4.22 -27.36 -28.26
C ARG A 300 3.57 -26.35 -29.19
N TYR A 301 4.35 -25.32 -29.49
CA TYR A 301 3.84 -24.12 -30.14
C TYR A 301 3.58 -24.31 -31.62
N VAL A 302 2.42 -23.93 -32.06
CA VAL A 302 2.04 -23.86 -33.48
C VAL A 302 1.40 -22.48 -33.70
N ALA A 303 2.05 -21.67 -34.53
CA ALA A 303 1.50 -20.35 -34.89
C ALA A 303 0.13 -20.52 -35.58
N ASP A 304 -0.84 -19.70 -35.14
CA ASP A 304 -2.22 -19.69 -35.63
C ASP A 304 -2.66 -18.28 -35.99
N PRO A 305 -2.15 -17.74 -37.12
CA PRO A 305 -2.44 -16.37 -37.51
C PRO A 305 -3.95 -16.15 -37.66
N GLY A 306 -4.47 -15.11 -37.02
CA GLY A 306 -5.88 -14.75 -37.05
C GLY A 306 -6.73 -15.32 -35.91
N ASN A 307 -6.15 -16.16 -35.07
CA ASN A 307 -6.76 -16.64 -33.84
C ASN A 307 -5.96 -16.16 -32.60
N ASP A 308 -6.56 -16.35 -31.42
CA ASP A 308 -5.89 -16.03 -30.17
C ASP A 308 -4.65 -16.94 -29.98
N ALA A 309 -3.61 -16.38 -29.37
CA ALA A 309 -2.43 -17.11 -28.97
C ALA A 309 -2.72 -18.07 -27.80
N PRO A 310 -2.03 -19.22 -27.71
CA PRO A 310 -2.16 -20.09 -26.56
C PRO A 310 -1.89 -19.32 -25.26
N SER A 311 -2.73 -19.55 -24.23
CA SER A 311 -2.70 -18.75 -23.01
C SER A 311 -3.16 -19.52 -21.78
N VAL A 312 -2.71 -19.07 -20.63
CA VAL A 312 -3.17 -19.51 -19.31
C VAL A 312 -3.56 -18.33 -18.46
N LEU A 313 -4.62 -18.49 -17.69
CA LEU A 313 -5.04 -17.55 -16.63
C LEU A 313 -4.74 -18.20 -15.27
N LEU A 314 -3.81 -17.62 -14.56
CA LEU A 314 -3.35 -18.09 -13.25
C LEU A 314 -4.06 -17.32 -12.16
N ASP A 315 -4.56 -18.00 -11.13
CA ASP A 315 -5.12 -17.43 -9.89
C ASP A 315 -4.16 -17.69 -8.75
N MET A 316 -3.66 -16.66 -8.13
CA MET A 316 -2.77 -16.76 -6.97
C MET A 316 -3.51 -17.12 -5.67
N GLY A 317 -4.87 -17.22 -5.75
CA GLY A 317 -5.74 -17.54 -4.61
C GLY A 317 -6.10 -16.34 -3.76
N ARG A 318 -5.30 -15.29 -3.82
CA ARG A 318 -5.50 -14.03 -3.11
C ARG A 318 -4.68 -12.92 -3.75
N GLU A 319 -4.98 -11.70 -3.35
CA GLU A 319 -4.15 -10.54 -3.69
C GLU A 319 -2.73 -10.70 -3.17
N ILE A 320 -1.74 -10.44 -3.99
CA ILE A 320 -0.32 -10.42 -3.61
C ILE A 320 0.40 -9.25 -4.28
N THR A 321 1.50 -8.82 -3.71
CA THR A 321 2.45 -7.90 -4.34
C THR A 321 3.60 -8.68 -4.95
N GLY A 322 3.99 -8.34 -6.16
CA GLY A 322 5.08 -9.06 -6.83
C GLY A 322 5.11 -8.84 -8.32
N ARG A 323 5.79 -9.72 -9.01
CA ARG A 323 5.95 -9.69 -10.46
C ARG A 323 5.99 -11.09 -11.04
N LEU A 324 5.54 -11.23 -12.27
CA LEU A 324 5.72 -12.48 -13.02
C LEU A 324 7.22 -12.73 -13.22
N GLU A 325 7.66 -13.95 -12.93
CA GLU A 325 9.00 -14.42 -13.25
C GLU A 325 8.88 -15.64 -14.16
N VAL A 326 9.61 -15.63 -15.26
CA VAL A 326 9.64 -16.70 -16.24
C VAL A 326 11.08 -17.17 -16.45
N GLU A 327 11.38 -18.41 -16.12
CA GLU A 327 12.66 -19.03 -16.38
C GLU A 327 12.51 -19.98 -17.59
N SER A 328 13.08 -19.58 -18.72
CA SER A 328 13.02 -20.33 -19.96
C SER A 328 14.10 -21.41 -20.02
N ASP A 329 13.76 -22.60 -20.53
CA ASP A 329 14.72 -23.63 -20.96
C ASP A 329 14.66 -23.86 -22.47
N ALA A 330 14.04 -22.96 -23.22
CA ALA A 330 13.99 -23.00 -24.67
C ALA A 330 15.32 -22.60 -25.31
N ASP A 331 15.66 -23.18 -26.45
CA ASP A 331 16.90 -22.92 -27.20
C ASP A 331 16.85 -21.61 -28.03
N ALA A 332 15.69 -20.96 -28.09
CA ALA A 332 15.47 -19.69 -28.78
C ALA A 332 14.64 -18.75 -27.91
N PRO A 333 14.66 -17.42 -28.17
CA PRO A 333 13.84 -16.49 -27.42
C PRO A 333 12.36 -16.88 -27.47
N VAL A 334 11.67 -16.73 -26.34
CA VAL A 334 10.22 -16.90 -26.23
C VAL A 334 9.59 -15.53 -26.00
N ARG A 335 8.69 -15.15 -26.89
CA ARG A 335 7.94 -13.88 -26.80
C ARG A 335 6.53 -14.14 -26.31
N MET A 336 6.15 -13.44 -25.27
CA MET A 336 4.83 -13.58 -24.63
C MET A 336 4.24 -12.23 -24.26
N THR A 337 2.95 -12.21 -23.97
CA THR A 337 2.34 -11.11 -23.25
C THR A 337 1.88 -11.59 -21.90
N PHE A 338 1.86 -10.65 -20.94
CA PHE A 338 1.22 -10.85 -19.66
C PHE A 338 0.37 -9.65 -19.29
N GLN A 339 -0.65 -9.90 -18.48
CA GLN A 339 -1.51 -8.87 -17.93
C GLN A 339 -1.94 -9.28 -16.54
N TYR A 340 -1.96 -8.30 -15.64
CA TYR A 340 -2.35 -8.47 -14.25
C TYR A 340 -3.76 -7.95 -14.01
N GLY A 341 -4.39 -8.42 -12.95
CA GLY A 341 -5.60 -7.84 -12.40
C GLY A 341 -5.81 -8.29 -10.96
N GLU A 342 -6.39 -7.41 -10.17
CA GLU A 342 -6.80 -7.72 -8.81
C GLU A 342 -8.01 -8.64 -8.80
N ASP A 343 -8.83 -8.60 -9.86
CA ASP A 343 -9.85 -9.59 -10.14
C ASP A 343 -9.77 -10.16 -11.56
N GLU A 344 -10.60 -11.19 -11.83
CA GLU A 344 -10.61 -11.89 -13.11
C GLU A 344 -11.11 -10.98 -14.25
N ILE A 345 -12.08 -10.12 -13.97
CA ILE A 345 -12.70 -9.24 -14.98
C ILE A 345 -11.72 -8.16 -15.39
N GLU A 346 -11.06 -7.51 -14.44
CA GLU A 346 -9.97 -6.58 -14.71
C GLU A 346 -8.92 -7.25 -15.59
N THR A 347 -8.45 -8.42 -15.18
CA THR A 347 -7.40 -9.15 -15.91
C THR A 347 -7.78 -9.43 -17.37
N LEU A 348 -9.03 -9.80 -17.62
CA LEU A 348 -9.46 -10.27 -18.94
C LEU A 348 -9.95 -9.15 -19.86
N LYS A 349 -10.60 -8.12 -19.31
CA LYS A 349 -11.31 -7.11 -20.11
C LYS A 349 -10.56 -5.78 -20.19
N ALA A 350 -10.01 -5.33 -19.07
CA ALA A 350 -9.45 -3.99 -18.97
C ALA A 350 -8.37 -3.90 -17.88
N PRO A 351 -7.25 -4.62 -18.05
CA PRO A 351 -6.18 -4.61 -17.06
C PRO A 351 -5.65 -3.19 -16.86
N TYR A 352 -5.64 -2.72 -15.62
CA TYR A 352 -5.22 -1.35 -15.31
C TYR A 352 -3.79 -1.07 -15.79
N LEU A 353 -2.88 -2.05 -15.63
CA LEU A 353 -1.50 -1.95 -16.12
C LEU A 353 -1.34 -2.41 -17.59
N GLY A 354 -2.44 -2.61 -18.31
CA GLY A 354 -2.44 -2.98 -19.73
C GLY A 354 -1.91 -4.37 -20.01
N VAL A 355 -1.70 -4.62 -21.30
CA VAL A 355 -1.09 -5.84 -21.80
C VAL A 355 0.38 -5.57 -22.06
N ASN A 356 1.25 -6.28 -21.36
CA ASN A 356 2.69 -6.07 -21.43
C ASN A 356 3.34 -7.19 -22.26
N VAL A 357 4.38 -6.85 -23.01
CA VAL A 357 5.19 -7.84 -23.77
C VAL A 357 6.43 -8.15 -22.96
N LEU A 358 6.78 -9.42 -22.92
CA LEU A 358 8.01 -9.94 -22.35
C LEU A 358 8.66 -10.90 -23.35
N THR A 359 9.91 -10.68 -23.66
CA THR A 359 10.71 -11.62 -24.46
C THR A 359 11.80 -12.21 -23.58
N VAL A 360 11.64 -13.47 -23.24
CA VAL A 360 12.63 -14.21 -22.44
C VAL A 360 13.67 -14.82 -23.37
N ALA A 361 14.92 -14.52 -23.13
CA ALA A 361 16.03 -15.02 -23.90
C ALA A 361 16.21 -16.55 -23.71
N PRO A 362 16.92 -17.26 -24.61
CA PRO A 362 17.19 -18.70 -24.46
C PRO A 362 17.85 -18.98 -23.12
N HIS A 363 17.34 -19.95 -22.38
CA HIS A 363 17.82 -20.33 -21.04
C HIS A 363 17.97 -19.16 -20.06
N GLY A 364 17.14 -18.12 -20.23
CA GLY A 364 17.17 -16.89 -19.45
C GLY A 364 16.02 -16.77 -18.49
N VAL A 365 16.08 -15.73 -17.64
CA VAL A 365 15.02 -15.33 -16.73
C VAL A 365 14.54 -13.95 -17.14
N GLY A 366 13.23 -13.79 -17.25
CA GLY A 366 12.58 -12.51 -17.49
C GLY A 366 11.56 -12.21 -16.41
N HIS A 367 11.43 -10.94 -16.07
CA HIS A 367 10.50 -10.47 -15.05
C HIS A 367 9.52 -9.46 -15.65
N GLY A 368 8.27 -9.54 -15.20
CA GLY A 368 7.29 -8.48 -15.38
C GLY A 368 7.53 -7.32 -14.42
N SER A 369 6.73 -6.26 -14.53
CA SER A 369 6.71 -5.16 -13.57
C SER A 369 6.09 -5.61 -12.25
N LYS A 370 6.55 -5.03 -11.12
CA LYS A 370 5.98 -5.23 -9.80
C LYS A 370 4.64 -4.50 -9.69
N THR A 371 3.64 -5.14 -9.12
CA THR A 371 2.35 -4.55 -8.75
C THR A 371 1.62 -5.44 -7.75
N ALA A 372 0.43 -5.03 -7.31
CA ALA A 372 -0.51 -5.90 -6.63
C ALA A 372 -1.47 -6.52 -7.65
N PHE A 373 -1.74 -7.80 -7.48
CA PHE A 373 -2.67 -8.55 -8.32
C PHE A 373 -3.03 -9.89 -7.68
N ARG A 374 -4.14 -10.45 -8.10
CA ARG A 374 -4.51 -11.84 -7.81
C ARG A 374 -4.40 -12.73 -9.04
N PHE A 375 -4.65 -12.18 -10.22
CA PHE A 375 -4.69 -12.93 -11.47
C PHE A 375 -3.61 -12.49 -12.43
N VAL A 376 -3.05 -13.46 -13.14
CA VAL A 376 -2.08 -13.23 -14.24
C VAL A 376 -2.51 -14.01 -15.45
N LYS A 377 -2.74 -13.33 -16.58
CA LYS A 377 -2.91 -13.97 -17.87
C LYS A 377 -1.61 -13.91 -18.65
N VAL A 378 -1.10 -15.08 -19.06
CA VAL A 378 0.08 -15.21 -19.91
C VAL A 378 -0.34 -15.75 -21.27
N ARG A 379 0.13 -15.12 -22.36
CA ARG A 379 -0.11 -15.55 -23.74
C ARG A 379 1.23 -15.78 -24.43
N PHE A 380 1.38 -16.89 -25.09
CA PHE A 380 2.61 -17.29 -25.81
C PHE A 380 2.48 -16.87 -27.27
N LEU A 381 3.23 -15.85 -27.68
CA LEU A 381 3.04 -15.19 -28.99
C LEU A 381 3.94 -15.76 -30.08
N ASP A 382 5.20 -16.02 -29.75
CA ASP A 382 6.22 -16.45 -30.72
C ASP A 382 7.39 -17.12 -30.00
N GLY A 383 8.10 -18.02 -30.71
CA GLY A 383 9.25 -18.75 -30.20
C GLY A 383 9.50 -20.07 -30.93
N PRO A 384 10.34 -20.93 -30.37
CA PRO A 384 10.57 -22.25 -30.93
C PRO A 384 9.33 -23.15 -30.85
N ALA A 385 9.27 -24.19 -31.73
CA ALA A 385 8.15 -25.13 -31.70
C ALA A 385 8.03 -25.88 -30.36
N ASP A 386 9.09 -25.95 -29.59
CA ASP A 386 9.16 -26.53 -28.24
C ASP A 386 9.61 -25.44 -27.26
N MET A 387 8.66 -24.73 -26.71
CA MET A 387 8.90 -23.74 -25.67
C MET A 387 8.88 -24.46 -24.33
N ARG A 388 10.02 -24.58 -23.68
CA ARG A 388 10.14 -25.17 -22.34
C ARG A 388 10.41 -24.10 -21.28
N PHE A 389 9.83 -24.29 -20.13
CA PHE A 389 9.96 -23.35 -19.00
C PHE A 389 10.34 -24.15 -17.76
N LYS A 390 11.51 -23.87 -17.17
CA LYS A 390 11.86 -24.40 -15.85
C LYS A 390 10.85 -23.93 -14.81
N SER A 391 10.40 -22.68 -14.94
CA SER A 391 9.32 -22.17 -14.09
C SER A 391 8.61 -20.98 -14.75
N ILE A 392 7.32 -20.88 -14.45
CA ILE A 392 6.51 -19.66 -14.59
C ILE A 392 5.82 -19.49 -13.23
N HIS A 393 6.22 -18.47 -12.48
CA HIS A 393 5.73 -18.22 -11.14
C HIS A 393 5.70 -16.71 -10.86
N VAL A 394 5.28 -16.33 -9.69
CA VAL A 394 5.35 -14.94 -9.21
C VAL A 394 6.51 -14.84 -8.22
N ASP A 395 7.39 -13.89 -8.44
CA ASP A 395 8.30 -13.38 -7.43
C ASP A 395 7.47 -12.47 -6.52
N HIS A 396 6.94 -13.04 -5.41
CA HIS A 396 6.20 -12.28 -4.41
C HIS A 396 7.18 -11.44 -3.60
N ILE A 397 6.94 -10.13 -3.60
CA ILE A 397 7.79 -9.11 -2.98
C ILE A 397 6.99 -8.44 -1.86
N PHE A 398 7.47 -8.51 -0.64
CA PHE A 398 6.73 -8.08 0.53
C PHE A 398 7.65 -7.57 1.64
N TYR A 399 7.11 -6.75 2.52
CA TYR A 399 7.82 -6.31 3.71
C TYR A 399 7.82 -7.44 4.76
N PRO A 400 8.99 -7.95 5.19
CA PRO A 400 9.09 -9.13 6.06
C PRO A 400 8.85 -8.76 7.52
N VAL A 401 7.59 -8.67 7.91
CA VAL A 401 7.17 -8.31 9.27
C VAL A 401 6.34 -9.41 9.89
N LYS A 402 6.42 -9.53 11.21
CA LYS A 402 5.69 -10.52 11.98
C LYS A 402 4.35 -9.97 12.46
N TYR A 403 3.29 -10.77 12.31
CA TYR A 403 2.01 -10.51 12.94
C TYR A 403 2.12 -10.82 14.45
N GLN A 404 2.27 -9.79 15.26
CA GLN A 404 2.38 -9.92 16.73
C GLN A 404 1.03 -9.73 17.41
N GLY A 405 0.22 -8.82 16.89
CA GLY A 405 -1.16 -8.61 17.29
C GLY A 405 -2.07 -9.75 16.84
N SER A 406 -3.15 -9.95 17.59
CA SER A 406 -4.15 -10.96 17.26
C SER A 406 -5.53 -10.58 17.77
N PHE A 407 -6.56 -11.05 17.08
CA PHE A 407 -7.95 -10.89 17.46
C PHE A 407 -8.71 -12.18 17.14
N GLU A 408 -9.52 -12.65 18.08
CA GLU A 408 -10.47 -13.72 17.90
C GLU A 408 -11.73 -13.43 18.69
N SER A 409 -12.86 -13.68 18.09
CA SER A 409 -14.16 -13.57 18.75
C SER A 409 -15.03 -14.78 18.43
N SER A 410 -16.20 -14.84 19.09
CA SER A 410 -17.21 -15.87 18.79
C SER A 410 -17.88 -15.69 17.42
N ASP A 411 -17.54 -14.66 16.67
CA ASP A 411 -18.09 -14.33 15.35
C ASP A 411 -17.00 -14.53 14.28
N ALA A 412 -17.14 -15.58 13.49
CA ALA A 412 -16.18 -15.94 12.46
C ALA A 412 -16.08 -14.87 11.35
N GLU A 413 -17.15 -14.11 11.08
CA GLU A 413 -17.11 -13.02 10.10
C GLU A 413 -16.24 -11.87 10.57
N LEU A 414 -16.37 -11.46 11.83
CA LEU A 414 -15.51 -10.43 12.42
C LEU A 414 -14.03 -10.86 12.45
N ASN A 415 -13.76 -12.12 12.73
CA ASN A 415 -12.40 -12.66 12.69
C ASN A 415 -11.83 -12.54 11.28
N ARG A 416 -12.59 -12.91 10.25
CA ARG A 416 -12.18 -12.73 8.84
C ARG A 416 -11.98 -11.26 8.46
N ILE A 417 -12.85 -10.37 8.93
CA ILE A 417 -12.72 -8.93 8.69
C ILE A 417 -11.41 -8.42 9.29
N TRP A 418 -11.13 -8.80 10.54
CA TRP A 418 -9.86 -8.42 11.19
C TRP A 418 -8.64 -8.92 10.40
N GLU A 419 -8.65 -10.20 10.02
CA GLU A 419 -7.57 -10.81 9.24
C GLU A 419 -7.37 -10.15 7.87
N THR A 420 -8.47 -9.88 7.18
CA THR A 420 -8.43 -9.25 5.85
C THR A 420 -7.88 -7.83 5.93
N GLY A 421 -8.26 -7.06 6.96
CA GLY A 421 -7.72 -5.71 7.15
C GLY A 421 -6.24 -5.72 7.55
N ALA A 422 -5.82 -6.61 8.43
CA ALA A 422 -4.41 -6.81 8.78
C ALA A 422 -3.59 -7.16 7.53
N TYR A 423 -4.11 -8.07 6.70
CA TYR A 423 -3.46 -8.42 5.44
C TYR A 423 -3.44 -7.27 4.43
N THR A 424 -4.51 -6.49 4.34
CA THR A 424 -4.57 -5.30 3.48
C THR A 424 -3.50 -4.29 3.85
N ALA A 425 -3.35 -4.00 5.14
CA ALA A 425 -2.27 -3.13 5.63
C ALA A 425 -0.88 -3.70 5.26
N HIS A 426 -0.68 -5.02 5.42
CA HIS A 426 0.59 -5.66 5.07
C HIS A 426 0.92 -5.56 3.58
N LEU A 427 -0.08 -5.70 2.69
CA LEU A 427 0.13 -5.49 1.25
C LEU A 427 0.63 -4.07 0.94
N CYS A 428 0.21 -3.09 1.73
CA CYS A 428 0.62 -1.70 1.60
C CYS A 428 1.95 -1.37 2.31
N MET A 429 2.46 -2.27 3.15
CA MET A 429 3.80 -2.19 3.73
C MET A 429 4.83 -2.60 2.69
N GLN A 430 5.48 -1.63 2.10
CA GLN A 430 6.49 -1.84 1.05
C GLN A 430 7.77 -1.07 1.44
N ASP A 431 8.37 -0.31 0.57
CA ASP A 431 9.46 0.62 0.88
C ASP A 431 8.97 1.93 1.55
N GLY A 432 7.80 1.90 2.08
CA GLY A 432 7.05 2.84 2.89
C GLY A 432 5.68 2.29 3.17
N LEU A 433 4.90 2.94 4.01
CA LEU A 433 3.48 2.63 4.12
C LEU A 433 2.73 3.33 2.99
N TRP A 434 2.31 2.55 2.00
CA TRP A 434 1.61 3.05 0.82
C TRP A 434 0.10 3.08 1.03
N ASP A 435 -0.57 3.92 0.27
CA ASP A 435 -2.03 3.91 0.15
C ASP A 435 -2.53 2.60 -0.45
N ALA A 436 -1.94 2.20 -1.58
CA ALA A 436 -2.29 0.99 -2.30
C ALA A 436 -1.09 0.40 -3.04
N SER A 437 -1.14 -0.90 -3.31
CA SER A 437 -0.02 -1.61 -3.92
C SER A 437 -0.14 -1.75 -5.44
N LYS A 438 -1.34 -1.52 -6.01
CA LYS A 438 -1.54 -1.52 -7.47
C LYS A 438 -1.19 -0.17 -8.09
N ARG A 439 -1.75 0.91 -7.57
CA ARG A 439 -1.58 2.26 -8.09
C ARG A 439 -1.40 3.29 -6.99
N ASP A 440 -1.02 4.47 -7.38
CA ASP A 440 -0.47 5.54 -6.60
C ASP A 440 0.80 5.09 -5.89
N ARG A 441 0.78 4.08 -5.04
CA ARG A 441 1.96 3.53 -4.34
C ARG A 441 2.69 4.61 -3.56
N GLY A 442 1.93 5.50 -2.98
CA GLY A 442 2.39 6.72 -2.32
C GLY A 442 2.23 6.67 -0.82
N ARG A 443 3.06 7.45 -0.15
CA ARG A 443 2.87 7.78 1.25
C ARG A 443 1.82 8.88 1.34
N TRP A 444 0.54 8.49 1.48
CA TRP A 444 -0.56 9.42 1.64
C TRP A 444 -0.93 9.56 3.11
N SER A 445 -0.80 10.78 3.65
CA SER A 445 -0.95 10.99 5.10
C SER A 445 -2.34 10.65 5.63
N GLY A 446 -3.41 10.94 4.88
CA GLY A 446 -4.76 10.55 5.29
C GLY A 446 -4.94 9.05 5.37
N ASP A 447 -4.49 8.34 4.34
CA ASP A 447 -4.51 6.88 4.26
C ASP A 447 -3.75 6.24 5.43
N ASN A 448 -2.59 6.82 5.70
CA ASN A 448 -1.69 6.30 6.73
C ASN A 448 -2.19 6.56 8.15
N ASP A 449 -3.09 7.53 8.39
CA ASP A 449 -3.74 7.69 9.70
C ASP A 449 -4.61 6.48 10.07
N VAL A 450 -5.17 5.80 9.08
CA VAL A 450 -5.95 4.58 9.30
C VAL A 450 -5.07 3.33 9.25
N SER A 451 -4.31 3.14 8.17
CA SER A 451 -3.48 1.95 8.00
C SER A 451 -2.33 1.87 9.02
N GLY A 452 -1.81 3.02 9.44
CA GLY A 452 -0.76 3.10 10.47
C GLY A 452 -1.20 2.55 11.82
N ARG A 453 -2.46 2.77 12.24
CA ARG A 453 -3.01 2.16 13.46
C ARG A 453 -2.99 0.63 13.38
N VAL A 454 -3.31 0.09 12.21
CA VAL A 454 -3.23 -1.36 11.99
C VAL A 454 -1.77 -1.84 12.03
N VAL A 455 -0.83 -1.03 11.51
CA VAL A 455 0.60 -1.37 11.62
C VAL A 455 1.04 -1.39 13.09
N ASP A 456 0.63 -0.42 13.88
CA ASP A 456 0.94 -0.36 15.30
C ASP A 456 0.31 -1.54 16.06
N ASP A 457 -0.99 -1.80 15.88
CA ASP A 457 -1.75 -2.82 16.63
C ASP A 457 -1.38 -4.25 16.25
N VAL A 458 -1.03 -4.50 14.98
CA VAL A 458 -0.80 -5.85 14.47
C VAL A 458 0.68 -6.19 14.37
N PHE A 459 1.49 -5.27 13.88
CA PHE A 459 2.90 -5.56 13.58
C PHE A 459 3.85 -4.92 14.59
N GLY A 460 3.51 -3.74 15.11
CA GLY A 460 4.38 -2.95 15.96
C GLY A 460 5.65 -2.50 15.24
N ASP A 461 5.58 -2.30 13.92
CA ASP A 461 6.74 -1.87 13.13
C ASP A 461 6.94 -0.37 13.20
N HIS A 462 7.78 0.05 14.10
CA HIS A 462 8.06 1.46 14.34
C HIS A 462 8.92 2.08 13.26
N TYR A 463 9.76 1.30 12.62
CA TYR A 463 10.68 1.81 11.61
C TYR A 463 9.97 2.28 10.34
N LEU A 464 9.07 1.44 9.80
CA LEU A 464 8.31 1.78 8.59
C LEU A 464 7.44 3.01 8.82
N MET A 465 6.82 3.11 10.00
CA MET A 465 6.00 4.26 10.37
C MET A 465 6.83 5.53 10.49
N GLU A 466 7.97 5.48 11.17
CA GLU A 466 8.87 6.62 11.32
C GLU A 466 9.40 7.12 9.98
N ASP A 467 9.92 6.20 9.13
CA ASP A 467 10.39 6.55 7.78
C ASP A 467 9.29 7.18 6.94
N THR A 468 8.08 6.63 7.02
CA THR A 468 6.93 7.15 6.27
C THR A 468 6.57 8.57 6.69
N MET A 469 6.47 8.84 7.98
CA MET A 469 6.11 10.17 8.49
C MET A 469 7.22 11.20 8.28
N ASP A 470 8.48 10.79 8.42
CA ASP A 470 9.66 11.63 8.17
C ASP A 470 9.71 12.11 6.72
N ARG A 471 9.49 11.17 5.77
CA ARG A 471 9.46 11.52 4.34
C ARG A 471 8.25 12.37 3.95
N LEU A 472 7.12 12.21 4.63
CA LEU A 472 5.93 13.04 4.40
C LEU A 472 6.15 14.50 4.78
N ILE A 473 6.83 14.76 5.89
CA ILE A 473 7.11 16.14 6.33
C ILE A 473 8.36 16.71 5.64
N GLY A 474 9.32 15.85 5.29
CA GLY A 474 10.58 16.21 4.63
C GLY A 474 11.53 17.02 5.51
N GLU A 475 12.71 17.34 4.96
CA GLU A 475 13.74 18.12 5.65
C GLU A 475 13.70 19.61 5.33
N ALA A 476 13.07 20.00 4.22
CA ALA A 476 12.99 21.39 3.79
C ALA A 476 11.97 22.17 4.62
N THR A 477 12.10 23.50 4.63
CA THR A 477 11.10 24.41 5.22
C THR A 477 9.72 24.15 4.64
N VAL A 478 8.71 24.05 5.49
CA VAL A 478 7.33 23.77 5.08
C VAL A 478 6.75 24.98 4.34
N THR A 479 6.48 24.79 3.06
CA THR A 479 5.88 25.81 2.17
C THR A 479 4.56 25.36 1.55
N GLN A 480 4.15 24.13 1.80
CA GLN A 480 2.91 23.53 1.30
C GLN A 480 2.35 22.51 2.28
N HIS A 481 1.10 22.16 2.10
CA HIS A 481 0.48 21.08 2.85
C HIS A 481 1.11 19.73 2.53
N VAL A 482 1.08 18.81 3.50
CA VAL A 482 1.46 17.42 3.29
C VAL A 482 0.63 16.84 2.14
N ASN A 483 1.29 16.20 1.18
CA ASN A 483 0.68 15.73 -0.07
C ASN A 483 -0.07 16.80 -0.86
N GLY A 484 0.10 18.09 -0.57
CA GLY A 484 -0.67 19.18 -1.18
C GLY A 484 -2.14 19.26 -0.76
N ILE A 485 -2.55 18.52 0.27
CA ILE A 485 -3.92 18.41 0.76
C ILE A 485 -4.00 18.94 2.20
N PRO A 486 -4.81 19.99 2.47
CA PRO A 486 -4.88 20.58 3.80
C PRO A 486 -5.23 19.61 4.92
N GLY A 487 -6.25 18.78 4.75
CA GLY A 487 -6.63 17.75 5.73
C GLY A 487 -5.49 16.75 6.02
N TYR A 488 -4.69 16.42 5.01
CA TYR A 488 -3.55 15.49 5.17
C TYR A 488 -2.44 16.07 6.06
N SER A 489 -2.29 17.38 6.11
CA SER A 489 -1.45 18.03 7.12
C SER A 489 -1.95 17.78 8.54
N SER A 490 -3.27 17.71 8.74
CA SER A 490 -3.86 17.40 10.05
C SER A 490 -3.59 15.95 10.45
N TYR A 491 -3.73 15.05 9.51
CA TYR A 491 -3.50 13.61 9.75
C TYR A 491 -2.04 13.28 10.05
N TRP A 492 -1.09 14.06 9.56
CA TRP A 492 0.30 13.89 9.96
C TRP A 492 0.47 14.03 11.49
N PHE A 493 -0.19 15.02 12.12
CA PHE A 493 -0.14 15.18 13.58
C PHE A 493 -0.82 14.04 14.33
N THR A 494 -1.94 13.54 13.82
CA THR A 494 -2.64 12.43 14.46
C THR A 494 -1.86 11.13 14.36
N GLN A 495 -1.18 10.87 13.24
CA GLN A 495 -0.28 9.74 13.08
C GLN A 495 0.91 9.81 14.03
N VAL A 496 1.59 10.98 14.09
CA VAL A 496 2.73 11.17 14.99
C VAL A 496 2.31 11.02 16.45
N ALA A 497 1.11 11.49 16.80
CA ALA A 497 0.59 11.35 18.14
C ALA A 497 0.31 9.88 18.49
N GLU A 498 -0.27 9.12 17.57
CA GLU A 498 -0.52 7.68 17.75
C GLU A 498 0.78 6.89 17.81
N TYR A 499 1.67 7.11 16.86
CA TYR A 499 3.03 6.57 16.88
C TYR A 499 3.73 6.84 18.21
N TYR A 500 3.66 8.06 18.74
CA TYR A 500 4.29 8.41 20.03
C TYR A 500 3.62 7.70 21.21
N ARG A 501 2.30 7.52 21.20
CA ARG A 501 1.60 6.70 22.21
C ARG A 501 2.10 5.26 22.19
N HIS A 502 2.36 4.71 21.00
CA HIS A 502 2.84 3.32 20.87
C HIS A 502 4.33 3.18 21.17
N THR A 503 5.18 4.12 20.75
CA THR A 503 6.63 3.98 20.81
C THR A 503 7.32 4.74 21.94
N GLY A 504 6.79 5.92 22.28
CA GLY A 504 7.47 6.85 23.18
C GLY A 504 8.74 7.48 22.59
N SER A 505 8.92 7.43 21.26
CA SER A 505 10.12 7.94 20.59
C SER A 505 10.24 9.45 20.65
N LYS A 506 10.90 9.96 21.68
CA LYS A 506 11.25 11.39 21.78
C LYS A 506 12.28 11.81 20.74
N GLU A 507 13.08 10.89 20.24
CA GLU A 507 14.07 11.15 19.21
C GLU A 507 13.37 11.62 17.93
N PHE A 508 12.34 10.90 17.49
CA PHE A 508 11.55 11.28 16.33
C PHE A 508 10.85 12.62 16.51
N LEU A 509 10.24 12.87 17.67
CA LEU A 509 9.61 14.17 17.96
C LEU A 509 10.61 15.31 17.92
N THR A 510 11.82 15.10 18.45
CA THR A 510 12.89 16.11 18.44
C THR A 510 13.40 16.36 17.01
N LYS A 511 13.58 15.30 16.22
CA LYS A 511 13.99 15.38 14.82
C LYS A 511 13.02 16.20 13.98
N THR A 512 11.72 16.01 14.17
CA THR A 512 10.67 16.63 13.34
C THR A 512 10.12 17.93 13.94
N HIS A 513 10.58 18.37 15.12
CA HIS A 513 10.04 19.48 15.88
C HIS A 513 9.84 20.75 15.04
N ASP A 514 10.90 21.24 14.40
CA ASP A 514 10.86 22.50 13.67
C ASP A 514 9.88 22.44 12.48
N ARG A 515 9.86 21.29 11.78
CA ARG A 515 8.91 21.03 10.67
C ARG A 515 7.46 20.99 11.18
N ALA A 516 7.24 20.38 12.34
CA ALA A 516 5.91 20.36 12.97
C ALA A 516 5.43 21.78 13.30
N VAL A 517 6.30 22.62 13.88
CA VAL A 517 5.97 24.02 14.16
C VAL A 517 5.64 24.79 12.87
N GLU A 518 6.48 24.64 11.83
CA GLU A 518 6.25 25.26 10.52
C GLU A 518 4.94 24.79 9.87
N LEU A 519 4.62 23.50 9.96
CA LEU A 519 3.36 22.98 9.43
C LEU A 519 2.14 23.54 10.15
N LEU A 520 2.18 23.66 11.49
CA LEU A 520 1.11 24.33 12.24
C LEU A 520 0.98 25.81 11.86
N GLN A 521 2.10 26.50 11.60
CA GLN A 521 2.09 27.88 11.12
C GLN A 521 1.49 27.97 9.72
N HIS A 522 1.81 27.03 8.85
CA HIS A 522 1.28 26.97 7.49
C HIS A 522 -0.24 26.77 7.51
N ILE A 523 -0.73 25.84 8.33
CA ILE A 523 -2.17 25.63 8.53
C ILE A 523 -2.83 26.90 9.10
N ASP A 524 -2.23 27.54 10.10
CA ASP A 524 -2.78 28.73 10.77
C ASP A 524 -2.96 29.92 9.81
N ALA A 525 -2.10 30.03 8.80
CA ALA A 525 -2.18 31.07 7.79
C ALA A 525 -3.44 30.97 6.90
N GLU A 526 -4.08 29.81 6.83
CA GLU A 526 -5.26 29.55 5.99
C GLU A 526 -6.58 29.99 6.63
N PHE A 527 -6.57 30.41 7.90
CA PHE A 527 -7.79 30.83 8.63
C PHE A 527 -8.13 32.29 8.40
N ASP A 528 -9.43 32.60 8.41
CA ASP A 528 -9.95 33.96 8.30
C ASP A 528 -9.99 34.71 9.65
N ASP A 529 -10.57 35.91 9.65
CA ASP A 529 -10.74 36.77 10.83
C ASP A 529 -11.82 36.28 11.82
N LYS A 530 -12.56 35.22 11.44
CA LYS A 530 -13.56 34.57 12.30
C LYS A 530 -13.04 33.28 12.92
N ASP A 531 -11.77 33.00 12.74
CA ASP A 531 -11.15 31.73 13.10
C ASP A 531 -11.74 30.51 12.37
N LEU A 532 -12.21 30.70 11.11
CA LEU A 532 -12.69 29.64 10.25
C LEU A 532 -11.71 29.39 9.13
N TYR A 533 -11.57 28.12 8.72
CA TYR A 533 -10.73 27.73 7.61
C TYR A 533 -11.24 28.30 6.28
N ALA A 534 -10.39 28.99 5.55
CA ALA A 534 -10.76 29.75 4.37
C ALA A 534 -10.15 29.25 3.06
N ASN A 535 -9.24 28.27 3.10
CA ASN A 535 -8.49 27.78 1.93
C ASN A 535 -7.93 28.91 1.07
N LYS A 536 -7.17 29.81 1.69
CA LYS A 536 -6.65 31.03 1.04
C LYS A 536 -5.70 30.71 -0.13
N THR A 537 -4.95 29.62 -0.04
CA THR A 537 -4.04 29.14 -1.07
C THR A 537 -4.77 28.46 -2.23
N LYS A 538 -6.07 28.15 -2.08
CA LYS A 538 -6.91 27.52 -3.10
C LYS A 538 -6.35 26.20 -3.62
N VAL A 539 -5.78 25.42 -2.72
CA VAL A 539 -5.33 24.07 -3.02
C VAL A 539 -6.50 23.09 -3.03
N TRP A 540 -6.26 21.90 -3.54
CA TRP A 540 -7.27 20.85 -3.56
C TRP A 540 -7.68 20.46 -2.13
N LEU A 541 -8.94 20.71 -1.78
CA LEU A 541 -9.50 20.38 -0.49
C LEU A 541 -10.23 19.05 -0.59
N TYR A 542 -9.57 18.02 -0.14
CA TYR A 542 -10.08 16.64 -0.15
C TYR A 542 -10.36 16.20 1.29
N VAL A 543 -11.57 15.71 1.53
CA VAL A 543 -11.99 15.07 2.78
C VAL A 543 -12.40 13.63 2.52
N ASP A 544 -13.26 13.41 1.53
CA ASP A 544 -13.71 12.09 1.09
C ASP A 544 -14.18 12.16 -0.37
N TRP A 545 -14.38 11.01 -1.02
CA TRP A 545 -14.82 10.95 -2.42
C TRP A 545 -16.24 11.47 -2.68
N SER A 546 -17.02 11.77 -1.67
CA SER A 546 -18.32 12.44 -1.84
C SER A 546 -18.15 13.78 -2.57
N PRO A 547 -19.01 14.10 -3.57
CA PRO A 547 -18.88 15.33 -4.36
C PRO A 547 -18.83 16.61 -3.53
N GLU A 548 -19.53 16.66 -2.40
CA GLU A 548 -19.50 17.81 -1.50
C GLU A 548 -18.27 17.87 -0.59
N LEU A 549 -17.50 16.78 -0.54
CA LEU A 549 -16.31 16.61 0.30
C LEU A 549 -15.03 16.45 -0.52
N ASN A 550 -15.13 16.58 -1.85
CA ASN A 550 -14.02 16.50 -2.80
C ASN A 550 -13.96 17.80 -3.62
N GLY A 551 -13.15 18.72 -3.16
CA GLY A 551 -13.00 20.06 -3.72
C GLY A 551 -13.33 21.17 -2.70
N ASP A 552 -13.13 22.41 -3.10
CA ASP A 552 -13.32 23.57 -2.22
C ASP A 552 -14.81 23.94 -2.11
N THR A 553 -15.53 23.20 -1.28
CA THR A 553 -16.94 23.40 -0.98
C THR A 553 -17.14 23.92 0.45
N SER A 554 -18.34 24.38 0.76
CA SER A 554 -18.69 24.76 2.13
C SER A 554 -18.67 23.55 3.08
N GLU A 555 -19.01 22.37 2.60
CA GLU A 555 -19.01 21.15 3.41
C GLU A 555 -17.59 20.63 3.65
N SER A 556 -16.72 20.66 2.63
CA SER A 556 -15.30 20.32 2.79
C SER A 556 -14.62 21.23 3.80
N ARG A 557 -14.84 22.56 3.71
CA ARG A 557 -14.27 23.52 4.67
C ARG A 557 -14.76 23.26 6.10
N ARG A 558 -16.05 22.91 6.25
CA ARG A 558 -16.64 22.58 7.55
C ARG A 558 -16.05 21.31 8.14
N ALA A 559 -15.87 20.26 7.35
CA ALA A 559 -15.26 19.03 7.80
C ALA A 559 -13.78 19.22 8.18
N SER A 560 -13.02 19.93 7.34
CA SER A 560 -11.61 20.24 7.59
C SER A 560 -11.39 21.07 8.85
N GLU A 561 -12.34 21.93 9.24
CA GLU A 561 -12.29 22.67 10.50
C GLU A 561 -12.05 21.75 11.71
N PHE A 562 -12.74 20.61 11.73
CA PHE A 562 -12.63 19.64 12.83
C PHE A 562 -11.34 18.82 12.74
N GLU A 563 -10.85 18.54 11.54
CA GLU A 563 -9.54 17.93 11.31
C GLU A 563 -8.42 18.84 11.85
N PHE A 564 -8.47 20.14 11.54
CA PHE A 564 -7.49 21.12 12.06
C PHE A 564 -7.57 21.30 13.55
N TYR A 565 -8.77 21.36 14.13
CA TYR A 565 -8.92 21.41 15.58
C TYR A 565 -8.19 20.22 16.25
N ARG A 566 -8.34 19.03 15.69
CA ARG A 566 -7.66 17.82 16.17
C ARG A 566 -6.15 17.95 16.02
N ALA A 567 -5.67 18.43 14.87
CA ALA A 567 -4.25 18.65 14.62
C ALA A 567 -3.62 19.62 15.63
N TYR A 568 -4.30 20.72 15.95
CA TYR A 568 -3.79 21.68 16.95
C TYR A 568 -3.72 21.07 18.34
N ARG A 569 -4.68 20.25 18.73
CA ARG A 569 -4.66 19.57 20.03
C ARG A 569 -3.51 18.53 20.12
N GLU A 570 -3.41 17.67 19.13
CA GLU A 570 -2.34 16.66 19.09
C GLU A 570 -0.97 17.31 18.92
N GLY A 571 -0.84 18.30 18.03
CA GLY A 571 0.40 19.06 17.84
C GLY A 571 0.82 19.80 19.12
N ALA A 572 -0.08 20.42 19.83
CA ALA A 572 0.22 21.07 21.10
C ALA A 572 0.72 20.08 22.16
N TRP A 573 0.10 18.89 22.24
CA TRP A 573 0.57 17.82 23.11
C TRP A 573 1.99 17.36 22.74
N LEU A 574 2.26 17.09 21.46
CA LEU A 574 3.57 16.67 20.98
C LEU A 574 4.65 17.73 21.25
N LEU A 575 4.35 19.01 21.05
CA LEU A 575 5.25 20.13 21.37
C LEU A 575 5.55 20.21 22.87
N ARG A 576 4.56 19.93 23.72
CA ARG A 576 4.75 19.89 25.18
C ARG A 576 5.69 18.74 25.58
N GLU A 577 5.56 17.57 24.91
CA GLU A 577 6.42 16.41 25.13
C GLU A 577 7.90 16.67 24.75
N THR A 578 8.16 17.57 23.78
CA THR A 578 9.51 18.04 23.43
C THR A 578 10.00 19.15 24.33
N GLY A 579 9.15 19.69 25.22
CA GLY A 579 9.47 20.80 26.11
C GLY A 579 9.17 22.20 25.56
N ASP A 580 8.64 22.30 24.34
CA ASP A 580 8.22 23.58 23.74
C ASP A 580 6.85 24.03 24.28
N THR A 581 6.85 24.47 25.52
CA THR A 581 5.65 24.93 26.22
C THR A 581 5.03 26.15 25.56
N ALA A 582 5.85 27.05 25.00
CA ALA A 582 5.36 28.30 24.40
C ALA A 582 4.50 28.06 23.17
N ASN A 583 4.96 27.23 22.23
CA ASN A 583 4.18 26.83 21.06
C ASN A 583 3.00 25.93 21.46
N ALA A 584 3.17 25.03 22.42
CA ALA A 584 2.07 24.19 22.92
C ALA A 584 0.91 25.06 23.42
N GLU A 585 1.15 26.04 24.30
CA GLU A 585 0.14 26.96 24.78
C GLU A 585 -0.46 27.84 23.68
N LYS A 586 0.35 28.25 22.69
CA LYS A 586 -0.14 29.01 21.53
C LYS A 586 -1.21 28.21 20.80
N TYR A 587 -0.93 26.94 20.49
CA TYR A 587 -1.83 26.12 19.70
C TYR A 587 -3.00 25.53 20.50
N GLU A 588 -2.86 25.38 21.82
CA GLU A 588 -4.02 25.12 22.70
C GLU A 588 -5.02 26.29 22.66
N ARG A 589 -4.52 27.54 22.73
CA ARG A 589 -5.39 28.74 22.57
C ARG A 589 -6.02 28.81 21.18
N ARG A 590 -5.24 28.38 20.14
CA ARG A 590 -5.76 28.35 18.77
C ARG A 590 -6.90 27.31 18.63
N ALA A 591 -6.71 26.13 19.15
CA ALA A 591 -7.77 25.11 19.20
C ALA A 591 -9.03 25.64 19.93
N ALA A 592 -8.86 26.30 21.07
CA ALA A 592 -9.98 26.87 21.80
C ALA A 592 -10.76 27.94 20.98
N ALA A 593 -10.04 28.78 20.21
CA ALA A 593 -10.67 29.78 19.34
C ALA A 593 -11.48 29.12 18.21
N ILE A 594 -10.91 28.08 17.56
CA ILE A 594 -11.56 27.29 16.51
C ILE A 594 -12.86 26.64 17.04
N LYS A 595 -12.82 26.03 18.23
CA LYS A 595 -14.03 25.46 18.85
C LYS A 595 -15.13 26.46 19.02
N VAL A 596 -14.80 27.65 19.52
CA VAL A 596 -15.77 28.77 19.69
C VAL A 596 -16.35 29.23 18.35
N ALA A 597 -15.49 29.33 17.32
CA ALA A 597 -15.90 29.69 15.96
C ALA A 597 -16.84 28.64 15.36
N ALA A 598 -16.48 27.37 15.50
CA ALA A 598 -17.28 26.25 14.99
C ALA A 598 -18.67 26.18 15.63
N ASP A 599 -18.75 26.31 16.96
CA ASP A 599 -20.05 26.37 17.68
C ASP A 599 -20.90 27.58 17.27
N LYS A 600 -20.25 28.69 16.95
CA LYS A 600 -20.96 29.94 16.60
C LYS A 600 -21.43 29.98 15.15
N TYR A 601 -20.63 29.48 14.24
CA TYR A 601 -20.84 29.71 12.80
C TYR A 601 -21.17 28.42 12.00
N LEU A 602 -20.79 27.23 12.49
CA LEU A 602 -20.95 25.94 11.77
C LEU A 602 -22.06 25.07 12.36
N LEU A 603 -22.38 25.26 13.66
CA LEU A 603 -23.46 24.54 14.30
C LEU A 603 -24.83 25.04 13.82
N ASP A 604 -25.66 24.13 13.33
CA ASP A 604 -27.07 24.41 13.08
C ASP A 604 -27.87 24.31 14.41
N PRO A 605 -28.39 25.42 14.98
CA PRO A 605 -29.10 25.38 16.23
C PRO A 605 -30.46 24.65 16.15
N ALA A 606 -31.02 24.48 14.93
CA ALA A 606 -32.30 23.79 14.74
C ALA A 606 -32.15 22.27 14.83
N THR A 607 -31.05 21.77 14.35
CA THR A 607 -30.76 20.32 14.33
C THR A 607 -29.79 19.89 15.41
N GLY A 608 -28.95 20.77 15.92
CA GLY A 608 -27.87 20.46 16.85
C GLY A 608 -26.70 19.75 16.20
N THR A 609 -26.55 19.86 14.86
CA THR A 609 -25.52 19.17 14.07
C THR A 609 -24.65 20.14 13.29
N TYR A 610 -23.53 19.68 12.75
CA TYR A 610 -22.60 20.47 11.93
C TYR A 610 -22.78 20.15 10.43
N GLY A 611 -24.00 20.27 9.93
CA GLY A 611 -24.37 19.92 8.56
C GLY A 611 -24.90 18.50 8.41
N PRO A 612 -25.20 18.06 7.17
CA PRO A 612 -25.94 16.83 6.95
C PRO A 612 -25.03 15.58 6.78
N ARG A 613 -23.72 15.76 6.64
CA ARG A 613 -22.82 14.65 6.25
C ARG A 613 -22.36 13.84 7.45
N TRP A 614 -22.27 12.53 7.25
CA TRP A 614 -21.73 11.59 8.24
C TRP A 614 -20.31 11.95 8.61
N GLN A 615 -19.48 12.20 7.59
CA GLN A 615 -18.07 12.52 7.72
C GLN A 615 -17.85 13.76 8.61
N THR A 616 -18.55 14.84 8.32
CA THR A 616 -18.44 16.11 9.06
C THR A 616 -18.80 15.93 10.53
N ASN A 617 -19.94 15.27 10.81
CA ASN A 617 -20.39 15.08 12.18
C ASN A 617 -19.56 14.05 12.95
N ALA A 618 -19.08 13.01 12.28
CA ALA A 618 -18.15 12.06 12.88
C ALA A 618 -16.86 12.75 13.32
N MET A 619 -16.27 13.59 12.44
CA MET A 619 -15.05 14.31 12.79
C MET A 619 -15.31 15.38 13.87
N ALA A 620 -16.46 16.03 13.90
CA ALA A 620 -16.85 16.94 15.00
C ALA A 620 -16.87 16.22 16.36
N VAL A 621 -17.37 14.97 16.41
CA VAL A 621 -17.36 14.13 17.61
C VAL A 621 -15.93 13.71 17.97
N LEU A 622 -15.18 13.15 17.04
CA LEU A 622 -13.83 12.60 17.30
C LEU A 622 -12.83 13.70 17.69
N SER A 623 -12.98 14.89 17.12
CA SER A 623 -12.13 16.02 17.49
C SER A 623 -12.43 16.53 18.91
N GLY A 624 -13.65 16.33 19.41
CA GLY A 624 -14.15 16.85 20.69
C GLY A 624 -14.68 18.29 20.59
N VAL A 625 -14.90 18.80 19.38
CA VAL A 625 -15.68 20.02 19.16
C VAL A 625 -17.13 19.74 19.57
N ALA A 626 -17.74 18.68 19.07
CA ALA A 626 -19.00 18.17 19.58
C ALA A 626 -18.77 17.38 20.88
N GLY A 627 -19.18 17.95 22.01
CA GLY A 627 -19.16 17.26 23.29
C GLY A 627 -20.37 16.34 23.51
N PRO A 628 -20.41 15.61 24.66
CA PRO A 628 -21.49 14.68 24.99
C PRO A 628 -22.89 15.32 24.96
N GLU A 629 -22.98 16.62 25.18
CA GLU A 629 -24.26 17.37 25.15
C GLU A 629 -24.88 17.42 23.74
N ARG A 630 -24.12 17.07 22.70
CA ARG A 630 -24.56 17.05 21.30
C ARG A 630 -24.76 15.65 20.72
N TYR A 631 -24.29 14.62 21.41
CA TYR A 631 -24.29 13.26 20.89
C TYR A 631 -25.68 12.77 20.49
N ASP A 632 -26.69 13.01 21.32
CA ASP A 632 -28.08 12.63 21.01
C ASP A 632 -28.61 13.30 19.75
N ALA A 633 -28.29 14.59 19.55
CA ALA A 633 -28.72 15.32 18.37
C ALA A 633 -28.01 14.83 17.09
N ILE A 634 -26.70 14.63 17.15
CA ILE A 634 -25.90 14.11 16.03
C ILE A 634 -26.34 12.69 15.68
N TRP A 635 -26.52 11.83 16.67
CA TRP A 635 -27.03 10.48 16.46
C TRP A 635 -28.37 10.52 15.77
N LYS A 636 -29.38 11.12 16.39
CA LYS A 636 -30.75 11.16 15.92
C LYS A 636 -30.88 11.73 14.51
N ASN A 637 -30.16 12.82 14.20
CA ASN A 637 -30.38 13.57 12.98
C ASN A 637 -29.44 13.18 11.83
N VAL A 638 -28.32 12.50 12.13
CA VAL A 638 -27.29 12.18 11.12
C VAL A 638 -26.83 10.71 11.18
N LEU A 639 -26.20 10.26 12.26
CA LEU A 639 -25.48 8.99 12.26
C LEU A 639 -26.35 7.76 12.49
N SER A 640 -27.57 7.90 13.02
CA SER A 640 -28.53 6.78 13.10
C SER A 640 -28.97 6.25 11.74
N GLN A 641 -28.65 6.95 10.66
CA GLN A 641 -28.94 6.51 9.30
C GLN A 641 -27.89 5.54 8.74
N VAL A 642 -26.70 5.46 9.37
CA VAL A 642 -25.63 4.54 8.96
C VAL A 642 -26.16 3.10 9.03
N GLY A 643 -26.02 2.36 7.94
CA GLY A 643 -26.54 1.00 7.80
C GLY A 643 -28.05 0.88 7.52
N HIS A 644 -28.80 1.98 7.57
CA HIS A 644 -30.27 2.00 7.39
C HIS A 644 -30.75 2.70 6.12
N VAL A 645 -29.88 3.41 5.43
CA VAL A 645 -30.18 4.05 4.15
C VAL A 645 -29.40 3.36 3.03
N LYS A 646 -29.96 3.40 1.83
CA LYS A 646 -29.21 2.97 0.65
C LYS A 646 -28.03 3.91 0.46
N TYR A 647 -26.83 3.36 0.45
CA TYR A 647 -25.59 4.10 0.22
C TYR A 647 -24.92 3.66 -1.08
N ASN A 648 -23.99 4.45 -1.54
CA ASN A 648 -23.12 4.15 -2.67
C ASN A 648 -21.71 4.70 -2.39
N ALA A 649 -20.76 4.32 -3.24
CA ALA A 649 -19.36 4.71 -3.10
C ALA A 649 -19.10 6.23 -3.05
N LEU A 650 -20.02 7.04 -3.55
CA LEU A 650 -19.94 8.51 -3.51
C LEU A 650 -20.55 9.12 -2.23
N ILE A 651 -21.18 8.32 -1.40
CA ILE A 651 -21.68 8.79 -0.09
C ILE A 651 -20.56 8.74 0.93
N ILE A 652 -19.83 7.63 0.97
CA ILE A 652 -18.75 7.39 1.93
C ILE A 652 -17.76 6.36 1.40
N SER A 653 -16.48 6.63 1.58
CA SER A 653 -15.40 5.66 1.34
C SER A 653 -15.17 4.76 2.56
N PRO A 654 -14.48 3.62 2.39
CA PRO A 654 -14.03 2.82 3.53
C PRO A 654 -13.10 3.59 4.47
N TYR A 655 -12.31 4.52 3.94
CA TYR A 655 -11.46 5.43 4.68
C TYR A 655 -12.24 6.21 5.75
N TYR A 656 -13.22 6.98 5.31
CA TYR A 656 -13.98 7.81 6.24
C TYR A 656 -14.97 6.99 7.09
N ASN A 657 -15.34 5.79 6.64
CA ASN A 657 -16.14 4.87 7.45
C ASN A 657 -15.44 4.49 8.77
N TYR A 658 -14.10 4.39 8.80
CA TYR A 658 -13.36 4.20 10.04
C TYR A 658 -13.68 5.30 11.07
N TYR A 659 -13.67 6.56 10.66
CA TYR A 659 -14.01 7.67 11.55
C TYR A 659 -15.50 7.66 11.96
N VAL A 660 -16.37 7.25 11.06
CA VAL A 660 -17.82 7.13 11.36
C VAL A 660 -18.06 6.08 12.44
N ILE A 661 -17.54 4.87 12.29
CA ILE A 661 -17.71 3.80 13.30
C ILE A 661 -17.05 4.16 14.63
N SER A 662 -15.91 4.87 14.60
CA SER A 662 -15.23 5.36 15.78
C SER A 662 -16.05 6.43 16.52
N ALA A 663 -16.67 7.35 15.78
CA ALA A 663 -17.58 8.35 16.37
C ALA A 663 -18.84 7.71 16.94
N MET A 664 -19.44 6.74 16.25
CA MET A 664 -20.58 5.95 16.78
C MET A 664 -20.21 5.27 18.09
N ALA A 665 -19.03 4.65 18.15
CA ALA A 665 -18.53 4.02 19.38
C ALA A 665 -18.33 5.04 20.52
N MET A 666 -17.77 6.22 20.20
CA MET A 666 -17.57 7.30 21.17
C MET A 666 -18.88 7.83 21.75
N MET A 667 -19.93 7.87 20.92
CA MET A 667 -21.28 8.29 21.34
C MET A 667 -22.05 7.17 22.07
N GLY A 668 -21.49 5.97 22.22
CA GLY A 668 -22.11 4.84 22.90
C GLY A 668 -22.84 3.83 21.99
N HIS A 669 -22.80 4.04 20.68
CA HIS A 669 -23.47 3.20 19.65
C HIS A 669 -22.51 2.15 19.06
N ARG A 670 -21.80 1.42 19.94
CA ARG A 670 -20.83 0.41 19.54
C ARG A 670 -21.46 -0.78 18.82
N ALA A 671 -22.64 -1.22 19.27
CA ALA A 671 -23.33 -2.36 18.67
C ALA A 671 -23.75 -2.06 17.22
N GLU A 672 -24.29 -0.87 16.99
CA GLU A 672 -24.67 -0.40 15.66
C GLU A 672 -23.44 -0.22 14.74
N ALA A 673 -22.32 0.24 15.29
CA ALA A 673 -21.06 0.32 14.56
C ALA A 673 -20.54 -1.07 14.17
N LEU A 674 -20.63 -2.05 15.09
CA LEU A 674 -20.24 -3.43 14.83
C LEU A 674 -21.12 -4.07 13.74
N ASP A 675 -22.43 -3.81 13.77
CA ASP A 675 -23.34 -4.26 12.72
C ASP A 675 -23.04 -3.62 11.36
N TRP A 676 -22.62 -2.34 11.36
CA TRP A 676 -22.19 -1.69 10.14
C TRP A 676 -20.88 -2.25 9.59
N ILE A 677 -19.94 -2.62 10.45
CA ILE A 677 -18.71 -3.33 10.04
C ILE A 677 -19.05 -4.62 9.30
N ARG A 678 -19.97 -5.44 9.85
CA ARG A 678 -20.44 -6.68 9.17
C ARG A 678 -21.06 -6.38 7.81
N GLN A 679 -21.92 -5.37 7.72
CA GLN A 679 -22.60 -5.02 6.46
C GLN A 679 -21.60 -4.50 5.42
N TYR A 680 -20.70 -3.60 5.79
CA TYR A 680 -19.86 -2.91 4.83
C TYR A 680 -18.62 -3.75 4.45
N TRP A 681 -17.79 -4.11 5.41
CA TRP A 681 -16.58 -4.89 5.13
C TRP A 681 -16.87 -6.38 4.94
N GLY A 682 -17.83 -6.93 5.67
CA GLY A 682 -18.38 -8.27 5.39
C GLY A 682 -18.99 -8.36 4.00
N GLY A 683 -19.63 -7.29 3.52
CA GLY A 683 -20.12 -7.17 2.14
C GLY A 683 -19.01 -7.32 1.12
N MET A 684 -17.86 -6.65 1.29
CA MET A 684 -16.69 -6.84 0.40
C MET A 684 -16.21 -8.29 0.39
N ILE A 685 -16.15 -8.93 1.57
CA ILE A 685 -15.73 -10.34 1.69
C ILE A 685 -16.74 -11.25 0.97
N ALA A 686 -18.04 -10.99 1.09
CA ALA A 686 -19.08 -11.75 0.40
C ALA A 686 -18.98 -11.64 -1.13
N GLU A 687 -18.50 -10.51 -1.64
CA GLU A 687 -18.19 -10.30 -3.06
C GLU A 687 -16.84 -10.94 -3.51
N GLY A 688 -16.09 -11.55 -2.59
CA GLY A 688 -14.87 -12.29 -2.90
C GLY A 688 -13.58 -11.52 -2.62
N ALA A 689 -13.65 -10.45 -1.83
CA ALA A 689 -12.46 -9.70 -1.41
C ALA A 689 -11.48 -10.58 -0.64
N THR A 690 -10.21 -10.51 -1.01
CA THR A 690 -9.08 -11.11 -0.28
C THR A 690 -8.22 -10.04 0.39
N SER A 691 -8.50 -8.78 0.08
CA SER A 691 -8.00 -7.54 0.65
C SER A 691 -9.11 -6.51 0.58
N PHE A 692 -9.07 -5.45 1.38
CA PHE A 692 -10.11 -4.42 1.36
C PHE A 692 -9.85 -3.35 0.29
N TRP A 693 -10.94 -2.85 -0.26
CA TRP A 693 -11.00 -2.05 -1.48
C TRP A 693 -10.99 -0.55 -1.21
N GLU A 694 -10.47 0.22 -2.12
CA GLU A 694 -10.45 1.69 -2.08
C GLU A 694 -11.84 2.30 -1.93
N ALA A 695 -12.83 1.70 -2.60
CA ALA A 695 -14.22 2.11 -2.55
C ALA A 695 -15.13 0.89 -2.62
N TYR A 696 -16.34 0.99 -2.09
CA TYR A 696 -17.32 -0.09 -2.11
C TYR A 696 -18.74 0.43 -2.29
N ASP A 697 -19.48 -0.22 -3.16
CA ASP A 697 -20.89 0.01 -3.40
C ASP A 697 -21.60 -1.34 -3.57
N PRO A 698 -22.54 -1.69 -2.69
CA PRO A 698 -23.24 -2.98 -2.76
C PRO A 698 -24.08 -3.15 -4.02
N SER A 699 -24.35 -2.07 -4.75
CA SER A 699 -25.10 -2.12 -6.00
C SER A 699 -24.22 -2.36 -7.22
N TRP A 700 -22.91 -2.36 -7.07
CA TRP A 700 -22.02 -2.60 -8.20
C TRP A 700 -22.12 -4.04 -8.66
N TYR A 701 -22.35 -4.20 -9.94
CA TYR A 701 -22.11 -5.47 -10.62
C TYR A 701 -20.61 -5.62 -10.80
N LYS A 702 -20.10 -6.85 -10.73
CA LYS A 702 -18.67 -7.14 -10.93
C LYS A 702 -18.11 -6.51 -12.21
N GLU A 703 -18.91 -6.38 -13.25
CA GLU A 703 -18.52 -5.83 -14.55
C GLU A 703 -18.39 -4.31 -14.55
N ASP A 704 -19.11 -3.60 -13.68
CA ASP A 704 -19.11 -2.15 -13.57
C ASP A 704 -18.33 -1.64 -12.35
N PHE A 705 -17.85 -2.56 -11.55
CA PHE A 705 -17.32 -2.36 -10.23
C PHE A 705 -16.25 -1.27 -10.15
N HIS A 706 -15.29 -1.29 -11.06
CA HIS A 706 -14.19 -0.36 -11.08
C HIS A 706 -14.46 0.91 -11.89
N ALA A 707 -15.51 0.90 -12.70
CA ALA A 707 -15.86 2.03 -13.55
C ALA A 707 -16.58 3.16 -12.79
N ALA A 708 -17.18 2.86 -11.64
CA ALA A 708 -18.08 3.80 -10.96
C ALA A 708 -17.42 5.08 -10.45
N LEU A 709 -16.12 5.07 -10.17
CA LEU A 709 -15.36 6.26 -9.77
C LEU A 709 -14.61 6.91 -10.93
N GLN A 710 -14.75 6.41 -12.16
CA GLN A 710 -14.06 6.95 -13.32
C GLN A 710 -14.90 7.98 -14.04
N SER A 711 -14.64 9.24 -13.81
CA SER A 711 -15.25 10.34 -14.53
C SER A 711 -14.44 10.84 -15.73
N ASP A 712 -13.23 10.34 -15.97
CA ASP A 712 -12.21 10.97 -16.82
C ASP A 712 -11.70 10.15 -18.01
N ASN A 713 -12.42 9.12 -18.43
CA ASN A 713 -12.07 8.24 -19.54
C ASN A 713 -10.73 7.49 -19.41
N ARG A 714 -10.26 7.24 -18.19
CA ARG A 714 -9.09 6.40 -17.99
C ARG A 714 -9.40 4.96 -18.36
N SER A 715 -8.50 4.33 -19.09
CA SER A 715 -8.64 2.91 -19.44
C SER A 715 -8.35 2.02 -18.24
N GLY A 716 -9.04 0.89 -18.16
CA GLY A 716 -8.82 -0.13 -17.14
C GLY A 716 -9.55 0.12 -15.83
N TYR A 717 -9.30 -0.77 -14.89
CA TYR A 717 -9.91 -0.75 -13.56
C TYR A 717 -9.12 0.15 -12.63
N PHE A 718 -9.62 1.34 -12.39
CA PHE A 718 -8.93 2.39 -11.65
C PHE A 718 -8.92 2.15 -10.14
N VAL A 719 -10.05 1.72 -9.57
CA VAL A 719 -10.16 1.47 -8.12
C VAL A 719 -9.24 0.34 -7.70
N SER A 720 -8.43 0.56 -6.67
CA SER A 720 -7.59 -0.50 -6.10
C SER A 720 -8.40 -1.44 -5.22
N LEU A 721 -8.16 -2.75 -5.34
CA LEU A 721 -8.77 -3.76 -4.48
C LEU A 721 -7.87 -4.15 -3.30
N ALA A 722 -6.72 -3.50 -3.14
CA ALA A 722 -5.86 -3.59 -1.97
C ALA A 722 -5.47 -2.18 -1.55
N HIS A 723 -6.24 -1.57 -0.63
CA HIS A 723 -6.07 -0.18 -0.23
C HIS A 723 -5.99 -0.04 1.29
N GLY A 724 -4.86 0.49 1.78
CA GLY A 724 -4.52 0.53 3.21
C GLY A 724 -5.57 1.24 4.07
N TRP A 725 -6.14 2.35 3.58
CA TRP A 725 -7.15 3.11 4.32
C TRP A 725 -8.44 2.33 4.63
N SER A 726 -8.63 1.18 3.99
CA SER A 726 -9.80 0.31 4.21
C SER A 726 -9.60 -0.70 5.34
N SER A 727 -8.39 -0.76 5.92
CA SER A 727 -8.05 -1.70 6.98
C SER A 727 -8.58 -1.30 8.37
N GLY A 728 -9.22 -0.15 8.51
CA GLY A 728 -9.68 0.43 9.77
C GLY A 728 -10.45 -0.48 10.73
N PRO A 729 -11.32 -1.43 10.29
CA PRO A 729 -12.01 -2.32 11.23
C PRO A 729 -11.06 -3.17 12.07
N THR A 730 -9.86 -3.47 11.58
CA THR A 730 -8.85 -4.24 12.32
C THR A 730 -8.45 -3.50 13.61
N ALA A 731 -8.06 -2.23 13.51
CA ALA A 731 -7.78 -1.40 14.67
C ALA A 731 -9.03 -1.16 15.53
N TRP A 732 -10.18 -0.88 14.89
CA TRP A 732 -11.42 -0.64 15.62
C TRP A 732 -11.84 -1.82 16.50
N LEU A 733 -11.66 -3.06 16.02
CA LEU A 733 -11.97 -4.27 16.80
C LEU A 733 -11.03 -4.42 18.02
N MET A 734 -9.76 -4.06 17.89
CA MET A 734 -8.82 -4.02 19.01
C MET A 734 -9.23 -2.94 20.02
N GLU A 735 -9.50 -1.73 19.56
CA GLU A 735 -9.84 -0.60 20.40
C GLU A 735 -11.21 -0.71 21.07
N GLN A 736 -12.23 -1.25 20.39
CA GLN A 736 -13.61 -1.17 20.86
C GLN A 736 -14.15 -2.50 21.41
N VAL A 737 -13.72 -3.65 20.89
CA VAL A 737 -14.15 -4.97 21.39
C VAL A 737 -13.24 -5.44 22.51
N LEU A 738 -11.91 -5.46 22.29
CA LEU A 738 -10.93 -5.75 23.33
C LEU A 738 -10.74 -4.57 24.28
N GLY A 739 -11.04 -3.36 23.81
CA GLY A 739 -11.00 -2.16 24.58
C GLY A 739 -9.60 -1.64 24.87
N ILE A 740 -8.59 -2.05 24.10
CA ILE A 740 -7.20 -1.65 24.30
C ILE A 740 -6.95 -0.29 23.66
N ARG A 741 -6.43 0.67 24.44
CA ARG A 741 -6.07 1.98 23.97
C ARG A 741 -4.89 2.55 24.73
N ALA A 742 -3.77 2.80 24.05
CA ALA A 742 -2.64 3.50 24.62
C ALA A 742 -3.04 4.93 25.04
N THR A 743 -2.72 5.32 26.28
CA THR A 743 -3.05 6.64 26.83
C THR A 743 -1.83 7.44 27.24
N GLY A 744 -0.68 6.79 27.36
CA GLY A 744 0.60 7.42 27.65
C GLY A 744 1.65 7.04 26.63
N ALA A 745 2.68 7.90 26.50
CA ALA A 745 3.79 7.67 25.60
C ALA A 745 4.44 6.30 25.84
N GLY A 746 4.66 5.55 24.76
CA GLY A 746 5.28 4.22 24.77
C GLY A 746 4.49 3.20 25.57
N PHE A 747 3.15 3.23 25.52
CA PHE A 747 2.30 2.35 26.33
C PHE A 747 2.57 2.42 27.83
N SER A 748 3.20 3.47 28.33
CA SER A 748 3.42 3.66 29.77
C SER A 748 2.13 3.58 30.58
N THR A 749 1.02 4.01 29.96
CA THR A 749 -0.34 3.82 30.46
C THR A 749 -1.26 3.34 29.35
N VAL A 750 -2.19 2.42 29.69
CA VAL A 750 -3.19 1.90 28.77
C VAL A 750 -4.56 1.84 29.45
N GLU A 751 -5.61 2.20 28.73
CA GLU A 751 -6.98 1.90 29.08
C GLU A 751 -7.38 0.56 28.46
N ILE A 752 -8.01 -0.30 29.26
CA ILE A 752 -8.58 -1.57 28.81
C ILE A 752 -10.05 -1.57 29.21
N ARG A 753 -10.91 -1.36 28.21
CA ARG A 753 -12.36 -1.25 28.42
C ARG A 753 -13.13 -2.14 27.45
N PRO A 754 -13.05 -3.46 27.61
CA PRO A 754 -13.67 -4.40 26.69
C PRO A 754 -15.19 -4.26 26.67
N ASP A 755 -15.77 -4.45 25.48
CA ASP A 755 -17.20 -4.49 25.27
C ASP A 755 -17.53 -5.60 24.25
N LEU A 756 -18.26 -6.59 24.68
CA LEU A 756 -18.59 -7.74 23.84
C LEU A 756 -19.70 -7.47 22.83
N MET A 757 -20.55 -6.45 23.05
CA MET A 757 -21.64 -6.11 22.10
C MET A 757 -22.46 -7.33 21.65
N GLY A 758 -22.72 -8.27 22.56
CA GLY A 758 -23.45 -9.50 22.28
C GLY A 758 -22.58 -10.70 21.86
N LEU A 759 -21.29 -10.56 21.68
CA LEU A 759 -20.36 -11.66 21.47
C LEU A 759 -20.28 -12.54 22.72
N LYS A 760 -20.02 -13.82 22.54
CA LYS A 760 -19.84 -14.77 23.65
C LYS A 760 -18.46 -14.67 24.28
N PHE A 761 -17.48 -14.30 23.50
CA PHE A 761 -16.12 -13.99 23.92
C PHE A 761 -15.41 -13.13 22.86
N ALA A 762 -14.38 -12.46 23.30
CA ALA A 762 -13.34 -11.89 22.44
C ALA A 762 -11.99 -11.98 23.14
N ARG A 763 -10.93 -12.20 22.37
CA ARG A 763 -9.57 -12.28 22.92
C ARG A 763 -8.55 -11.86 21.88
N GLY A 764 -7.43 -11.35 22.36
CA GLY A 764 -6.37 -10.91 21.47
C GLY A 764 -5.15 -10.40 22.18
N ALA A 765 -4.19 -9.97 21.41
CA ALA A 765 -2.93 -9.42 21.89
C ALA A 765 -2.55 -8.20 21.05
N GLU A 766 -1.85 -7.27 21.66
CA GLU A 766 -1.32 -6.06 21.02
C GLU A 766 0.17 -5.92 21.36
N PRO A 767 1.04 -5.67 20.37
CA PRO A 767 2.46 -5.43 20.60
C PRO A 767 2.67 -4.07 21.27
N THR A 768 3.55 -4.04 22.25
CA THR A 768 3.99 -2.82 22.90
C THR A 768 5.50 -2.81 23.02
N PRO A 769 6.17 -1.67 23.27
CA PRO A 769 7.62 -1.64 23.56
C PRO A 769 8.03 -2.49 24.74
N HIS A 770 7.05 -2.90 25.54
CA HIS A 770 7.23 -3.66 26.77
C HIS A 770 6.92 -5.16 26.63
N GLY A 771 6.51 -5.60 25.44
CA GLY A 771 6.04 -6.95 25.17
C GLY A 771 4.54 -6.99 24.84
N LEU A 772 3.98 -8.18 24.71
CA LEU A 772 2.57 -8.34 24.32
C LEU A 772 1.62 -8.04 25.48
N LEU A 773 0.72 -7.10 25.28
CA LEU A 773 -0.45 -6.90 26.11
C LEU A 773 -1.54 -7.84 25.63
N LYS A 774 -2.15 -8.65 26.52
CA LYS A 774 -3.19 -9.60 26.12
C LYS A 774 -4.48 -9.35 26.88
N VAL A 775 -5.60 -9.53 26.18
CA VAL A 775 -6.95 -9.42 26.73
C VAL A 775 -7.77 -10.62 26.28
N ASP A 776 -8.45 -11.27 27.26
CA ASP A 776 -9.44 -12.32 27.02
C ASP A 776 -10.69 -11.97 27.82
N VAL A 777 -11.81 -11.78 27.13
CA VAL A 777 -13.05 -11.32 27.75
C VAL A 777 -14.20 -12.25 27.44
N THR A 778 -14.93 -12.62 28.48
CA THR A 778 -16.25 -13.28 28.44
C THR A 778 -17.25 -12.45 29.25
N PRO A 779 -18.57 -12.75 29.20
CA PRO A 779 -19.54 -12.06 30.04
C PRO A 779 -19.24 -12.12 31.54
N GLU A 780 -18.54 -13.17 32.00
CA GLU A 780 -18.29 -13.43 33.39
C GLU A 780 -16.96 -12.86 33.90
N ARG A 781 -15.99 -12.67 33.01
CA ARG A 781 -14.64 -12.29 33.40
C ARG A 781 -13.85 -11.60 32.30
N THR A 782 -12.91 -10.79 32.72
CA THR A 782 -11.85 -10.23 31.88
C THR A 782 -10.49 -10.70 32.38
N ILE A 783 -9.68 -11.26 31.50
CA ILE A 783 -8.30 -11.66 31.81
C ILE A 783 -7.37 -10.71 31.09
N VAL A 784 -6.36 -10.20 31.79
CA VAL A 784 -5.38 -9.27 31.21
C VAL A 784 -3.96 -9.72 31.59
N ASP A 785 -3.11 -9.91 30.58
CA ASP A 785 -1.67 -10.06 30.78
C ASP A 785 -1.01 -8.70 30.56
N VAL A 786 -0.54 -8.10 31.65
CA VAL A 786 0.11 -6.79 31.62
C VAL A 786 1.62 -6.97 31.58
N PRO A 787 2.34 -6.47 30.57
CA PRO A 787 3.80 -6.51 30.50
C PRO A 787 4.46 -5.56 31.52
N GLU A 788 5.75 -5.77 31.77
CA GLU A 788 6.53 -4.92 32.69
C GLU A 788 6.64 -3.49 32.13
N GLY A 789 6.52 -2.49 32.99
CA GLY A 789 6.58 -1.08 32.57
C GLY A 789 5.25 -0.46 32.17
N VAL A 790 4.19 -1.27 32.03
CA VAL A 790 2.84 -0.79 31.66
C VAL A 790 1.97 -0.62 32.90
N THR A 791 1.29 0.50 33.00
CA THR A 791 0.19 0.70 33.96
C THR A 791 -1.14 0.59 33.22
N ALA A 792 -1.94 -0.43 33.54
CA ALA A 792 -3.24 -0.65 32.92
C ALA A 792 -4.40 -0.16 33.80
N PHE A 793 -5.31 0.59 33.18
CA PHE A 793 -6.60 0.97 33.78
C PHE A 793 -7.68 0.10 33.15
N VAL A 794 -8.06 -0.96 33.88
CA VAL A 794 -9.02 -1.95 33.39
C VAL A 794 -10.41 -1.66 33.90
N SER A 795 -11.35 -1.43 32.99
CA SER A 795 -12.75 -1.14 33.29
C SER A 795 -13.62 -2.35 32.91
N VAL A 796 -14.34 -2.90 33.89
CA VAL A 796 -15.26 -4.05 33.69
C VAL A 796 -16.68 -3.69 34.04
N PRO A 797 -17.71 -4.27 33.42
CA PRO A 797 -19.10 -4.07 33.81
C PRO A 797 -19.33 -4.49 35.28
N GLY A 798 -20.26 -3.80 35.98
CA GLY A 798 -20.62 -4.17 37.35
C GLY A 798 -20.23 -3.13 38.38
N ALA A 799 -20.85 -3.23 39.57
CA ALA A 799 -20.67 -2.32 40.70
C ALA A 799 -19.43 -2.61 41.55
N SER A 800 -18.86 -3.81 41.41
CA SER A 800 -17.64 -4.23 42.09
C SER A 800 -16.88 -5.27 41.24
N VAL A 801 -15.62 -5.49 41.55
CA VAL A 801 -14.76 -6.44 40.83
C VAL A 801 -13.88 -7.21 41.81
N LYS A 802 -13.72 -8.51 41.57
CA LYS A 802 -12.69 -9.33 42.21
C LYS A 802 -11.48 -9.42 41.27
N VAL A 803 -10.30 -9.24 41.83
CA VAL A 803 -9.04 -9.40 41.10
C VAL A 803 -8.31 -10.62 41.70
N ASN A 804 -8.05 -11.63 40.86
CA ASN A 804 -7.41 -12.89 41.25
C ASN A 804 -8.07 -13.56 42.47
N GLY A 805 -9.43 -13.56 42.49
CA GLY A 805 -10.21 -14.17 43.56
C GLY A 805 -10.29 -13.35 44.86
N SER A 806 -9.52 -12.30 45.02
CA SER A 806 -9.58 -11.42 46.19
C SER A 806 -10.48 -10.23 45.91
N GLU A 807 -11.20 -9.74 46.93
CA GLU A 807 -11.93 -8.48 46.77
C GLU A 807 -10.93 -7.38 46.47
N GLY A 808 -10.97 -6.86 45.24
CA GLY A 808 -10.10 -5.77 44.80
C GLY A 808 -10.41 -4.50 45.58
N THR A 809 -9.41 -3.68 45.78
CA THR A 809 -9.58 -2.29 46.22
C THR A 809 -10.65 -1.67 45.34
N MET A 810 -11.69 -1.11 45.98
CA MET A 810 -12.81 -0.49 45.26
C MET A 810 -12.27 0.48 44.24
N GLY A 811 -12.40 0.13 42.96
CA GLY A 811 -12.18 1.03 41.86
C GLY A 811 -13.24 2.14 41.91
N SER A 812 -12.91 3.27 41.34
CA SER A 812 -13.90 4.35 41.21
C SER A 812 -15.00 3.90 40.25
N ASN A 813 -16.25 3.92 40.74
CA ASN A 813 -17.41 3.77 39.86
C ASN A 813 -17.50 5.04 39.00
N ALA A 814 -17.30 4.88 37.69
CA ALA A 814 -17.32 6.02 36.74
C ALA A 814 -18.73 6.56 36.46
N GLY A 815 -19.77 6.03 37.12
CA GLY A 815 -21.16 6.46 36.89
C GLY A 815 -21.83 5.83 35.65
N ASP A 816 -21.09 5.00 34.92
CA ASP A 816 -21.52 4.31 33.68
C ASP A 816 -21.86 2.81 33.91
N GLY A 817 -22.02 2.40 35.16
CA GLY A 817 -22.26 0.99 35.51
C GLY A 817 -21.03 0.09 35.46
N ARG A 818 -19.84 0.69 35.37
CA ARG A 818 -18.56 -0.04 35.30
C ARG A 818 -17.68 0.29 36.51
N THR A 819 -16.82 -0.64 36.86
CA THR A 819 -15.81 -0.47 37.89
C THR A 819 -14.41 -0.55 37.25
N SER A 820 -13.57 0.45 37.55
CA SER A 820 -12.20 0.54 37.04
C SER A 820 -11.17 0.12 38.09
N VAL A 821 -10.17 -0.65 37.67
CA VAL A 821 -9.05 -1.11 38.50
C VAL A 821 -7.75 -0.64 37.86
N LYS A 822 -6.85 -0.11 38.68
CA LYS A 822 -5.49 0.24 38.26
C LYS A 822 -4.53 -0.92 38.57
N LEU A 823 -3.89 -1.45 37.53
CA LEU A 823 -2.87 -2.50 37.59
C LEU A 823 -1.50 -1.87 37.29
N THR A 824 -0.60 -1.86 38.26
CA THR A 824 0.72 -1.18 38.16
C THR A 824 1.92 -2.15 38.14
N LYS A 825 1.66 -3.43 38.11
CA LYS A 825 2.70 -4.46 38.04
C LYS A 825 2.43 -5.40 36.89
N ALA A 826 3.51 -5.88 36.30
CA ALA A 826 3.41 -6.96 35.34
C ALA A 826 2.76 -8.21 35.95
N GLY A 827 1.97 -8.92 35.18
CA GLY A 827 1.33 -10.13 35.65
C GLY A 827 0.07 -10.52 34.91
N HIS A 828 -0.43 -11.68 35.31
CA HIS A 828 -1.68 -12.25 34.83
C HIS A 828 -2.80 -11.91 35.82
N TYR A 829 -3.83 -11.23 35.35
CA TYR A 829 -4.93 -10.75 36.18
C TYR A 829 -6.26 -11.28 35.66
N VAL A 830 -7.02 -11.90 36.57
CA VAL A 830 -8.39 -12.35 36.33
C VAL A 830 -9.34 -11.39 37.05
N LEU A 831 -10.16 -10.66 36.32
CA LEU A 831 -11.15 -9.71 36.85
C LEU A 831 -12.55 -10.30 36.66
N GLU A 832 -13.25 -10.50 37.78
CA GLU A 832 -14.63 -11.03 37.81
C GLU A 832 -15.57 -9.91 38.24
N ALA A 833 -16.49 -9.52 37.38
CA ALA A 833 -17.52 -8.52 37.66
C ALA A 833 -18.59 -9.04 38.60
N ARG A 834 -19.19 -8.14 39.41
CA ARG A 834 -20.31 -8.45 40.31
C ARG A 834 -21.38 -7.34 40.31
#